data_a331fc353cf8c5df711ca4ca102e2d2e
#
_entry.id   a331fc353cf8c5df711ca4ca102e2d2e
#
_cell.length_a   1.000
_cell.length_b   1.000
_cell.length_c   1.000
_cell.angle_alpha   90.00
_cell.angle_beta   90.00
_cell.angle_gamma   90.00
#
_symmetry.space_group_name_H-M   'P 1'
#
loop_
_entity.id
_entity.type
_entity.pdbx_description
1 polymer ?
#
loop_
_entity_poly.entity_id
_entity_poly.type
_entity_poly.pdbx_seq_one_letter_code
_entity_poly.pdbx_strand_id
1 'polypeptide(L)'
;MRSHRPPRSGLGILIALISTVLLIAACSRLGIANRVAPTPTPALRPPAQAGAPILATATVSPPTAAPASPTALPATVAPATATPSGQAVQQAVDQYTQDWEGGKYADLYQTLSKEAQSSISQDKFVARYTNIASGIDQTSVVVTATLPVDLTPTGTPPMVTVPIAVTYNLAVLGPVTEANSLPLVSENGQWKVAWTPGLIFKDLTADRLVRYDPVSAARGSIVDRNGNVLAQDGNILTVGVVPGEIKDEATMLKALSDYLKMPSDSIKKLYANAQPDWFVPIKDLSDSDKATAEQKLGNVLGVSLRDRVRRVYPYGAATADFVGYVSPVEQSDLKTLGPKGYDVGDYVGRAGLESWGEKYLLGQKGATLAIVNQDGSVVRTIAQKAAKPGDTIITSVDVNYQIESNKALGNKPGSLILMNPSDNTILALASNPSFDPNQFVLGMTDAQWSQLNSPSHPLLFRPAQGLYPTGSIFKVITMSAALEKGVTKPSETFNCGLDWNGLPGVTLHNWTAEGTLNLIQALTGSCDPTFYTLGLRLNQLDPNILPNYARAFGLGKPTGATGVDEASGLVPDPAWKAKNVGQAWYDGDGVNLAIGQGFLLATPLQMANVYSTLANHGTIRNPVLVTEIKSPDGAIVQSFTAQVQGTIPVSPQNLSYVIEGMSKVTNTPLGTAYYAWKDSKIPMEAKTGSAENETSKSHAWFVGYTPPDHANLLSLVMLEGGGLGGEFAAPVGRQIVDYAVAHPVKPIIH
;
A
#
# COMPACT_ATOMS: atom_id res chain seq x y z
N MET A 1 -21.23 -62.54 33.60
CA MET A 1 -21.70 -62.63 35.02
C MET A 1 -21.15 -61.41 35.77
N ARG A 2 -22.05 -60.60 36.22
CA ARG A 2 -22.09 -59.84 37.51
C ARG A 2 -20.75 -59.27 38.00
N SER A 3 -20.60 -58.05 38.30
CA SER A 3 -21.32 -56.87 38.83
C SER A 3 -20.41 -56.25 39.90
N HIS A 4 -20.14 -54.98 39.88
CA HIS A 4 -20.52 -54.02 40.92
C HIS A 4 -19.78 -52.66 40.81
N ARG A 5 -20.54 -51.65 40.75
CA ARG A 5 -20.22 -50.21 41.11
C ARG A 5 -20.45 -50.02 42.62
N PRO A 6 -20.29 -48.83 43.18
CA PRO A 6 -19.38 -47.67 43.15
C PRO A 6 -18.88 -47.28 44.59
N PRO A 7 -18.67 -46.06 45.08
CA PRO A 7 -18.68 -44.73 44.54
C PRO A 7 -17.62 -43.72 45.13
N ARG A 8 -17.64 -42.47 44.60
CA ARG A 8 -17.36 -41.16 45.23
C ARG A 8 -15.97 -40.75 45.70
N SER A 9 -15.41 -39.64 45.10
CA SER A 9 -15.52 -38.28 45.70
C SER A 9 -14.97 -37.22 44.70
N GLY A 10 -15.89 -36.38 44.19
CA GLY A 10 -15.52 -35.15 43.53
C GLY A 10 -15.23 -34.08 44.58
N LEU A 11 -14.01 -33.58 44.61
CA LEU A 11 -13.62 -32.30 45.27
C LEU A 11 -12.21 -31.84 44.83
N GLY A 12 -11.71 -32.18 43.68
CA GLY A 12 -10.35 -31.82 43.23
C GLY A 12 -10.26 -30.89 42.00
N ILE A 13 -11.38 -30.54 41.36
CA ILE A 13 -11.35 -29.81 40.06
C ILE A 13 -11.73 -28.33 40.19
N LEU A 14 -12.17 -27.84 41.32
CA LEU A 14 -12.61 -26.45 41.50
C LEU A 14 -11.52 -25.47 41.99
N ILE A 15 -10.30 -25.93 42.33
CA ILE A 15 -9.20 -25.05 42.79
C ILE A 15 -8.23 -24.72 41.66
N ALA A 16 -8.16 -25.52 40.58
CA ALA A 16 -7.25 -25.25 39.46
C ALA A 16 -7.77 -24.21 38.47
N LEU A 17 -9.08 -23.93 38.43
CA LEU A 17 -9.69 -22.94 37.52
C LEU A 17 -9.69 -21.51 38.07
N ILE A 18 -9.46 -21.31 39.39
CA ILE A 18 -9.45 -19.97 40.00
C ILE A 18 -8.03 -19.37 39.97
N SER A 19 -6.99 -20.17 39.88
CA SER A 19 -5.61 -19.68 39.75
C SER A 19 -5.25 -19.17 38.36
N THR A 20 -5.90 -19.66 37.30
CA THR A 20 -5.61 -19.25 35.92
C THR A 20 -6.31 -17.95 35.52
N VAL A 21 -7.43 -17.62 36.16
CA VAL A 21 -8.17 -16.37 35.89
C VAL A 21 -7.55 -15.18 36.64
N LEU A 22 -6.80 -15.40 37.70
CA LEU A 22 -6.11 -14.33 38.45
C LEU A 22 -4.76 -13.93 37.84
N LEU A 23 -4.14 -14.76 37.00
CA LEU A 23 -2.90 -14.39 36.27
C LEU A 23 -3.18 -13.57 35.00
N ILE A 24 -4.34 -13.71 34.38
CA ILE A 24 -4.73 -12.93 33.17
C ILE A 24 -5.19 -11.52 33.56
N ALA A 25 -5.70 -11.31 34.79
CA ALA A 25 -6.11 -10.00 35.28
C ALA A 25 -4.94 -9.12 35.78
N ALA A 26 -3.75 -9.66 35.97
CA ALA A 26 -2.57 -8.92 36.42
C ALA A 26 -1.74 -8.30 35.30
N CYS A 27 -1.86 -8.78 34.05
CA CYS A 27 -1.17 -8.21 32.88
C CYS A 27 -1.92 -7.06 32.19
N SER A 28 -3.18 -6.79 32.53
CA SER A 28 -3.99 -5.72 31.91
C SER A 28 -3.98 -4.39 32.68
N ARG A 29 -3.14 -4.23 33.72
CA ARG A 29 -3.08 -2.99 34.53
C ARG A 29 -1.70 -2.31 34.59
N LEU A 30 -0.83 -2.53 33.60
CA LEU A 30 0.38 -1.72 33.41
C LEU A 30 0.36 -1.06 32.03
N GLY A 31 -0.68 -0.27 31.81
CA GLY A 31 -0.75 0.73 30.75
C GLY A 31 0.00 1.99 31.18
N ILE A 32 1.31 2.03 30.98
CA ILE A 32 2.08 3.27 31.07
C ILE A 32 1.99 3.96 29.73
N ALA A 33 1.04 4.89 29.62
CA ALA A 33 1.00 5.86 28.56
C ALA A 33 2.11 6.90 28.82
N ASN A 34 3.27 6.74 28.22
CA ASN A 34 4.25 7.81 28.06
C ASN A 34 4.06 8.43 26.68
N ARG A 35 3.25 9.50 26.64
CA ARG A 35 3.31 10.48 25.57
C ARG A 35 4.60 11.28 25.75
N VAL A 36 5.62 10.96 24.96
CA VAL A 36 6.75 11.85 24.73
C VAL A 36 6.41 12.69 23.49
N ALA A 37 6.26 13.99 23.68
CA ALA A 37 6.15 14.95 22.60
C ALA A 37 7.47 14.97 21.81
N PRO A 38 7.44 15.10 20.47
CA PRO A 38 8.66 15.22 19.70
C PRO A 38 9.29 16.59 19.94
N THR A 39 10.53 16.58 20.44
CA THR A 39 11.42 17.75 20.50
C THR A 39 11.84 18.13 19.06
N PRO A 40 11.86 19.41 18.68
CA PRO A 40 12.31 19.80 17.36
C PRO A 40 13.81 19.62 17.22
N THR A 41 14.22 18.88 16.20
CA THR A 41 15.60 18.70 15.78
C THR A 41 16.12 20.01 15.17
N PRO A 42 17.32 20.50 15.54
CA PRO A 42 17.90 21.68 14.90
C PRO A 42 18.38 21.36 13.49
N ALA A 43 18.06 22.26 12.56
CA ALA A 43 18.48 22.19 11.16
C ALA A 43 20.02 22.21 11.04
N LEU A 44 20.58 21.19 10.42
CA LEU A 44 21.98 21.12 10.03
C LEU A 44 22.22 22.04 8.81
N ARG A 45 23.13 22.98 8.96
CA ARG A 45 23.69 23.82 7.89
C ARG A 45 24.55 22.94 6.97
N PRO A 46 24.48 23.10 5.64
CA PRO A 46 25.37 22.40 4.73
C PRO A 46 26.84 22.89 4.84
N PRO A 47 27.83 22.01 4.71
CA PRO A 47 29.25 22.40 4.74
C PRO A 47 29.66 23.11 3.45
N ALA A 48 30.60 24.06 3.61
CA ALA A 48 31.21 24.82 2.54
C ALA A 48 31.96 23.95 1.54
N GLN A 49 31.79 24.24 0.26
CA GLN A 49 32.55 23.63 -0.84
C GLN A 49 34.01 24.07 -0.81
N ALA A 50 34.92 23.10 -0.78
CA ALA A 50 36.34 23.28 -1.10
C ALA A 50 36.53 23.13 -2.62
N GLY A 51 37.31 24.05 -3.19
CA GLY A 51 37.52 24.16 -4.62
C GLY A 51 38.32 23.02 -5.25
N ALA A 52 38.08 22.75 -6.51
CA ALA A 52 38.87 21.90 -7.39
C ALA A 52 39.31 22.70 -8.64
N PRO A 53 40.40 22.30 -9.28
CA PRO A 53 41.18 23.17 -10.15
C PRO A 53 40.68 23.25 -11.60
N ILE A 54 40.97 24.39 -12.18
CA ILE A 54 40.64 24.85 -13.52
C ILE A 54 41.42 24.07 -14.58
N LEU A 55 40.75 23.49 -15.58
CA LEU A 55 41.35 23.18 -16.88
C LEU A 55 40.71 24.08 -17.94
N ALA A 56 41.58 24.86 -18.62
CA ALA A 56 41.22 25.82 -19.64
C ALA A 56 40.89 25.11 -20.97
N THR A 57 39.74 25.46 -21.54
CA THR A 57 39.50 25.26 -22.99
C THR A 57 39.09 26.59 -23.60
N ALA A 58 39.83 26.96 -24.64
CA ALA A 58 39.67 28.19 -25.39
C ALA A 58 38.33 28.19 -26.18
N THR A 59 37.57 29.26 -26.06
CA THR A 59 36.42 29.56 -26.92
C THR A 59 36.64 30.89 -27.63
N VAL A 60 36.48 30.87 -28.92
CA VAL A 60 36.58 31.99 -29.87
C VAL A 60 35.47 33.02 -29.60
N SER A 61 35.83 34.26 -29.44
CA SER A 61 34.89 35.41 -29.27
C SER A 61 34.46 35.93 -30.67
N PRO A 62 33.18 36.28 -30.85
CA PRO A 62 32.75 37.14 -31.96
C PRO A 62 32.92 38.61 -31.60
N PRO A 63 32.96 39.54 -32.59
CA PRO A 63 33.51 40.87 -32.45
C PRO A 63 32.62 41.84 -31.65
N THR A 64 33.30 42.67 -30.91
CA THR A 64 32.76 43.76 -30.08
C THR A 64 32.07 44.83 -30.92
N ALA A 65 30.80 45.09 -30.67
CA ALA A 65 30.11 46.31 -31.14
C ALA A 65 30.33 47.45 -30.12
N ALA A 66 30.59 48.65 -30.62
CA ALA A 66 30.85 49.88 -29.86
C ALA A 66 29.65 50.29 -28.99
N PRO A 67 29.90 50.96 -27.85
CA PRO A 67 28.81 51.39 -26.94
C PRO A 67 28.00 52.54 -27.53
N ALA A 68 26.69 52.34 -27.66
CA ALA A 68 25.75 53.39 -27.95
C ALA A 68 25.55 54.26 -26.68
N SER A 69 25.54 55.57 -26.85
CA SER A 69 25.26 56.56 -25.81
C SER A 69 23.92 56.29 -25.11
N PRO A 70 23.80 56.59 -23.82
CA PRO A 70 22.58 56.35 -23.06
C PRO A 70 21.45 57.24 -23.56
N THR A 71 20.45 56.63 -24.17
CA THR A 71 19.14 57.28 -24.44
C THR A 71 18.48 57.54 -23.07
N ALA A 72 18.10 58.80 -22.83
CA ALA A 72 17.38 59.20 -21.64
C ALA A 72 16.14 58.30 -21.42
N LEU A 73 16.03 57.72 -20.22
CA LEU A 73 14.82 57.07 -19.75
C LEU A 73 13.64 58.06 -19.87
N PRO A 74 12.48 57.62 -20.36
CA PRO A 74 11.30 58.46 -20.29
C PRO A 74 11.01 58.76 -18.80
N ALA A 75 10.77 59.99 -18.50
CA ALA A 75 10.42 60.45 -17.16
C ALA A 75 9.31 59.55 -16.60
N THR A 76 9.55 58.99 -15.41
CA THR A 76 8.52 58.35 -14.62
C THR A 76 7.38 59.35 -14.46
N VAL A 77 6.26 59.04 -15.13
CA VAL A 77 5.03 59.80 -14.88
C VAL A 77 4.69 59.51 -13.41
N ALA A 78 4.80 60.52 -12.57
CA ALA A 78 4.31 60.46 -11.20
C ALA A 78 2.84 59.99 -11.25
N PRO A 79 2.39 59.07 -10.37
CA PRO A 79 0.99 58.70 -10.34
C PRO A 79 0.16 59.97 -10.22
N ALA A 80 -0.74 60.17 -11.19
CA ALA A 80 -1.65 61.28 -11.20
C ALA A 80 -2.36 61.31 -9.84
N THR A 81 -2.25 62.42 -9.10
CA THR A 81 -2.94 62.64 -7.82
C THR A 81 -4.42 62.51 -8.13
N ALA A 82 -5.06 61.43 -7.68
CA ALA A 82 -6.47 61.18 -7.93
C ALA A 82 -7.28 62.37 -7.41
N THR A 83 -8.20 62.85 -8.24
CA THR A 83 -9.16 63.91 -7.82
C THR A 83 -9.97 63.38 -6.62
N PRO A 84 -10.53 64.22 -5.72
CA PRO A 84 -11.32 63.75 -4.57
C PRO A 84 -12.42 62.74 -4.92
N SER A 85 -12.99 62.80 -6.12
CA SER A 85 -13.94 61.84 -6.65
C SER A 85 -13.29 60.48 -6.96
N GLY A 86 -12.04 60.48 -7.44
CA GLY A 86 -11.30 59.24 -7.74
C GLY A 86 -10.91 58.46 -6.47
N GLN A 87 -10.54 59.16 -5.39
CA GLN A 87 -10.26 58.51 -4.10
C GLN A 87 -11.49 57.83 -3.49
N ALA A 88 -12.68 58.48 -3.59
CA ALA A 88 -13.92 57.92 -3.10
C ALA A 88 -14.37 56.67 -3.89
N VAL A 89 -14.15 56.68 -5.21
CA VAL A 89 -14.38 55.49 -6.06
C VAL A 89 -13.42 54.34 -5.66
N GLN A 90 -12.12 54.62 -5.49
CA GLN A 90 -11.12 53.68 -5.05
C GLN A 90 -11.53 53.01 -3.72
N GLN A 91 -11.93 53.81 -2.72
CA GLN A 91 -12.36 53.31 -1.42
C GLN A 91 -13.57 52.37 -1.53
N ALA A 92 -14.56 52.69 -2.36
CA ALA A 92 -15.73 51.87 -2.59
C ALA A 92 -15.37 50.52 -3.27
N VAL A 93 -14.45 50.57 -4.23
CA VAL A 93 -13.91 49.36 -4.90
C VAL A 93 -13.14 48.52 -3.92
N ASP A 94 -12.22 49.09 -3.16
CA ASP A 94 -11.38 48.37 -2.19
C ASP A 94 -12.24 47.68 -1.12
N GLN A 95 -13.26 48.37 -0.59
CA GLN A 95 -14.17 47.79 0.38
C GLN A 95 -14.93 46.60 -0.22
N TYR A 96 -15.48 46.75 -1.44
CA TYR A 96 -16.24 45.67 -2.11
C TYR A 96 -15.37 44.43 -2.38
N THR A 97 -14.14 44.64 -2.89
CA THR A 97 -13.22 43.55 -3.21
C THR A 97 -12.74 42.84 -1.95
N GLN A 98 -12.37 43.56 -0.91
CA GLN A 98 -11.90 43.01 0.37
C GLN A 98 -13.00 42.20 1.09
N ASP A 99 -14.26 42.69 1.09
CA ASP A 99 -15.36 41.98 1.71
C ASP A 99 -15.71 40.73 0.94
N TRP A 100 -15.59 40.74 -0.40
CA TRP A 100 -15.78 39.55 -1.22
C TRP A 100 -14.68 38.53 -1.00
N GLU A 101 -13.41 38.90 -1.07
CA GLU A 101 -12.25 38.03 -0.82
C GLU A 101 -12.27 37.46 0.60
N GLY A 102 -12.70 38.22 1.56
CA GLY A 102 -12.83 37.81 2.97
C GLY A 102 -14.04 36.97 3.27
N GLY A 103 -14.92 36.69 2.28
CA GLY A 103 -16.17 35.94 2.49
C GLY A 103 -17.18 36.67 3.38
N LYS A 104 -17.01 38.01 3.58
CA LYS A 104 -17.88 38.82 4.43
C LYS A 104 -19.13 39.28 3.67
N TYR A 105 -19.92 38.35 3.19
CA TYR A 105 -21.02 38.65 2.28
C TYR A 105 -22.13 39.53 2.89
N ALA A 106 -22.28 39.55 4.20
CA ALA A 106 -23.20 40.45 4.88
C ALA A 106 -22.69 41.91 4.81
N ASP A 107 -21.37 42.13 4.96
CA ASP A 107 -20.74 43.45 4.82
C ASP A 107 -20.74 43.87 3.34
N LEU A 108 -20.43 42.96 2.44
CA LEU A 108 -20.50 43.12 0.99
C LEU A 108 -21.89 43.64 0.56
N TYR A 109 -22.99 43.12 1.15
CA TYR A 109 -24.34 43.62 0.87
C TYR A 109 -24.54 45.07 1.23
N GLN A 110 -23.88 45.59 2.27
CA GLN A 110 -23.99 47.00 2.69
C GLN A 110 -23.29 47.97 1.71
N THR A 111 -22.43 47.48 0.83
CA THR A 111 -21.80 48.26 -0.22
C THR A 111 -22.69 48.52 -1.43
N LEU A 112 -23.83 47.76 -1.54
CA LEU A 112 -24.74 47.80 -2.67
C LEU A 112 -25.58 49.10 -2.68
N SER A 113 -26.02 49.53 -3.90
CA SER A 113 -27.00 50.59 -4.09
C SER A 113 -28.37 50.18 -3.56
N LYS A 114 -29.20 51.18 -3.25
CA LYS A 114 -30.58 50.97 -2.79
C LYS A 114 -31.42 50.16 -3.81
N GLU A 115 -31.21 50.42 -5.09
CA GLU A 115 -31.87 49.67 -6.16
C GLU A 115 -31.47 48.19 -6.14
N ALA A 116 -30.18 47.91 -6.02
CA ALA A 116 -29.66 46.56 -5.90
C ALA A 116 -30.19 45.84 -4.63
N GLN A 117 -30.19 46.54 -3.48
CA GLN A 117 -30.76 46.01 -2.24
C GLN A 117 -32.27 45.76 -2.33
N SER A 118 -33.00 46.55 -3.14
CA SER A 118 -34.44 46.33 -3.38
C SER A 118 -34.68 45.07 -4.28
N SER A 119 -33.72 44.70 -5.12
CA SER A 119 -33.86 43.56 -6.03
C SER A 119 -33.60 42.19 -5.37
N ILE A 120 -32.85 42.19 -4.25
CA ILE A 120 -32.51 40.97 -3.51
C ILE A 120 -32.37 41.26 -2.01
N SER A 121 -32.95 40.45 -1.14
CA SER A 121 -32.77 40.58 0.32
C SER A 121 -31.34 40.15 0.74
N GLN A 122 -30.83 40.72 1.85
CA GLN A 122 -29.52 40.34 2.40
C GLN A 122 -29.35 38.84 2.57
N ASP A 123 -30.33 38.15 3.15
CA ASP A 123 -30.27 36.69 3.35
C ASP A 123 -30.11 35.92 2.03
N LYS A 124 -30.87 36.33 1.01
CA LYS A 124 -30.78 35.69 -0.32
C LYS A 124 -29.45 35.99 -1.01
N PHE A 125 -28.92 37.20 -0.84
CA PHE A 125 -27.62 37.60 -1.37
C PHE A 125 -26.50 36.77 -0.72
N VAL A 126 -26.46 36.75 0.61
CA VAL A 126 -25.47 35.96 1.36
C VAL A 126 -25.58 34.48 1.00
N ALA A 127 -26.77 33.92 0.99
CA ALA A 127 -26.99 32.51 0.61
C ALA A 127 -26.51 32.23 -0.83
N ARG A 128 -26.74 33.16 -1.78
CA ARG A 128 -26.30 32.98 -3.18
C ARG A 128 -24.77 32.88 -3.28
N TYR A 129 -24.04 33.81 -2.65
CA TYR A 129 -22.58 33.75 -2.64
C TYR A 129 -22.04 32.49 -1.94
N THR A 130 -22.58 32.18 -0.75
CA THR A 130 -22.16 31.03 0.03
C THR A 130 -22.42 29.72 -0.71
N ASN A 131 -23.63 29.55 -1.29
CA ASN A 131 -23.98 28.34 -2.01
C ASN A 131 -23.18 28.17 -3.30
N ILE A 132 -22.89 29.26 -4.02
CA ILE A 132 -22.03 29.20 -5.19
C ILE A 132 -20.61 28.81 -4.77
N ALA A 133 -20.01 29.51 -3.79
CA ALA A 133 -18.66 29.23 -3.34
C ALA A 133 -18.47 27.79 -2.87
N SER A 134 -19.41 27.27 -2.05
CA SER A 134 -19.40 25.87 -1.61
C SER A 134 -19.70 24.89 -2.74
N GLY A 135 -20.63 25.23 -3.63
CA GLY A 135 -21.07 24.33 -4.72
C GLY A 135 -20.06 24.19 -5.86
N ILE A 136 -19.05 25.07 -5.96
CA ILE A 136 -17.99 25.00 -6.97
C ILE A 136 -16.63 24.57 -6.38
N ASP A 137 -16.59 24.08 -5.14
CA ASP A 137 -15.36 23.69 -4.42
C ASP A 137 -14.31 24.83 -4.39
N GLN A 138 -14.79 26.09 -4.12
CA GLN A 138 -13.94 27.24 -4.04
C GLN A 138 -13.05 27.21 -2.80
N THR A 139 -11.74 27.25 -2.99
CA THR A 139 -10.75 27.34 -1.91
C THR A 139 -10.42 28.78 -1.52
N SER A 140 -10.43 29.69 -2.50
CA SER A 140 -10.32 31.12 -2.29
C SER A 140 -10.84 31.90 -3.51
N VAL A 141 -11.06 33.22 -3.34
CA VAL A 141 -11.35 34.11 -4.44
C VAL A 141 -10.44 35.35 -4.34
N VAL A 142 -10.00 35.86 -5.49
CA VAL A 142 -9.18 37.09 -5.60
C VAL A 142 -9.88 37.99 -6.58
N VAL A 143 -10.09 39.25 -6.18
CA VAL A 143 -10.77 40.26 -7.00
C VAL A 143 -9.82 41.42 -7.26
N THR A 144 -9.30 41.51 -8.46
CA THR A 144 -8.44 42.62 -8.89
C THR A 144 -9.26 43.69 -9.62
N ALA A 145 -9.11 44.94 -9.23
CA ALA A 145 -9.75 46.08 -9.90
C ALA A 145 -8.69 46.98 -10.54
N THR A 146 -8.99 47.51 -11.71
CA THR A 146 -8.13 48.44 -12.41
C THR A 146 -8.90 49.74 -12.61
N LEU A 147 -8.58 50.81 -11.85
CA LEU A 147 -9.24 52.07 -12.04
C LEU A 147 -8.85 52.66 -13.39
N PRO A 148 -9.83 53.12 -14.19
CA PRO A 148 -9.56 53.88 -15.39
C PRO A 148 -8.84 55.21 -15.08
N VAL A 149 -7.97 55.65 -15.96
CA VAL A 149 -7.28 56.95 -15.84
C VAL A 149 -8.26 58.09 -15.83
N ASP A 150 -9.35 57.99 -16.60
CA ASP A 150 -10.46 58.94 -16.65
C ASP A 150 -11.69 58.33 -15.96
N LEU A 151 -12.05 58.85 -14.81
CA LEU A 151 -13.20 58.48 -13.99
C LEU A 151 -14.31 59.53 -14.10
N THR A 152 -14.57 60.05 -15.30
CA THR A 152 -15.65 61.02 -15.50
C THR A 152 -17.01 60.30 -15.32
N PRO A 153 -17.79 60.64 -14.28
CA PRO A 153 -19.11 60.09 -14.07
C PRO A 153 -20.08 60.44 -15.20
N THR A 154 -20.89 59.49 -15.61
CA THR A 154 -21.93 59.65 -16.65
C THR A 154 -23.31 59.38 -16.09
N GLY A 155 -24.35 60.02 -16.68
CA GLY A 155 -25.75 59.74 -16.30
C GLY A 155 -26.25 60.49 -15.07
N THR A 156 -27.56 60.27 -14.77
CA THR A 156 -28.25 60.77 -13.59
C THR A 156 -29.10 59.64 -12.99
N PRO A 157 -28.70 59.09 -11.82
CA PRO A 157 -27.57 59.48 -10.97
C PRO A 157 -26.19 59.25 -11.62
N PRO A 158 -25.11 59.92 -11.14
CA PRO A 158 -23.78 59.76 -11.67
C PRO A 158 -23.28 58.28 -11.49
N MET A 159 -22.74 57.69 -12.57
CA MET A 159 -22.22 56.31 -12.58
C MET A 159 -20.79 56.30 -13.13
N VAL A 160 -19.99 55.34 -12.59
CA VAL A 160 -18.68 54.97 -13.14
C VAL A 160 -18.62 53.46 -13.21
N THR A 161 -17.83 52.93 -14.16
CA THR A 161 -17.63 51.49 -14.31
C THR A 161 -16.14 51.17 -14.18
N VAL A 162 -15.81 50.30 -13.26
CA VAL A 162 -14.43 49.87 -12.99
C VAL A 162 -14.23 48.45 -13.51
N PRO A 163 -13.29 48.22 -14.43
CA PRO A 163 -12.93 46.84 -14.82
C PRO A 163 -12.42 46.06 -13.61
N ILE A 164 -12.95 44.86 -13.45
CA ILE A 164 -12.50 43.89 -12.45
C ILE A 164 -12.19 42.52 -13.08
N ALA A 165 -11.27 41.80 -12.47
CA ALA A 165 -11.04 40.38 -12.76
C ALA A 165 -11.23 39.59 -11.47
N VAL A 166 -12.14 38.64 -11.51
CA VAL A 166 -12.44 37.72 -10.38
C VAL A 166 -11.81 36.36 -10.66
N THR A 167 -10.83 36.00 -9.87
CA THR A 167 -10.17 34.70 -9.96
C THR A 167 -10.66 33.80 -8.85
N TYR A 168 -11.39 32.77 -9.21
CA TYR A 168 -11.84 31.70 -8.33
C TYR A 168 -10.78 30.60 -8.30
N ASN A 169 -10.16 30.32 -7.16
CA ASN A 169 -9.29 29.18 -6.99
C ASN A 169 -10.15 27.96 -6.60
N LEU A 170 -10.25 26.98 -7.49
CA LEU A 170 -11.11 25.81 -7.35
C LEU A 170 -10.24 24.57 -7.14
N ALA A 171 -10.68 23.64 -6.28
CA ALA A 171 -9.89 22.49 -5.89
C ALA A 171 -9.46 21.61 -7.10
N VAL A 172 -10.37 21.37 -8.06
CA VAL A 172 -10.11 20.51 -9.23
C VAL A 172 -9.71 21.31 -10.48
N LEU A 173 -10.44 22.40 -10.77
CA LEU A 173 -10.19 23.19 -11.99
C LEU A 173 -8.97 24.11 -11.87
N GLY A 174 -8.51 24.40 -10.63
CA GLY A 174 -7.48 25.40 -10.38
C GLY A 174 -8.03 26.83 -10.52
N PRO A 175 -7.20 27.83 -10.88
CA PRO A 175 -7.63 29.21 -11.02
C PRO A 175 -8.50 29.40 -12.27
N VAL A 176 -9.72 29.90 -12.06
CA VAL A 176 -10.68 30.30 -13.11
C VAL A 176 -10.90 31.78 -13.00
N THR A 177 -10.54 32.57 -14.03
CA THR A 177 -10.64 34.01 -14.03
C THR A 177 -11.77 34.49 -14.93
N GLU A 178 -12.67 35.30 -14.38
CA GLU A 178 -13.72 36.00 -15.10
C GLU A 178 -13.39 37.49 -15.14
N ALA A 179 -13.29 38.04 -16.36
CA ALA A 179 -13.24 39.50 -16.55
C ALA A 179 -14.66 40.07 -16.49
N ASN A 180 -14.84 41.05 -15.65
CA ASN A 180 -16.14 41.68 -15.41
C ASN A 180 -16.02 43.21 -15.28
N SER A 181 -17.13 43.90 -15.10
CA SER A 181 -17.19 45.34 -14.91
C SER A 181 -18.02 45.65 -13.68
N LEU A 182 -17.43 46.37 -12.74
CA LEU A 182 -18.08 46.78 -11.48
C LEU A 182 -18.74 48.16 -11.67
N PRO A 183 -20.06 48.22 -11.83
CA PRO A 183 -20.76 49.50 -11.97
C PRO A 183 -20.98 50.11 -10.58
N LEU A 184 -20.59 51.36 -10.41
CA LEU A 184 -20.75 52.15 -9.20
C LEU A 184 -21.69 53.33 -9.49
N VAL A 185 -22.62 53.59 -8.60
CA VAL A 185 -23.58 54.70 -8.67
C VAL A 185 -23.39 55.58 -7.45
N SER A 186 -23.48 56.93 -7.65
CA SER A 186 -23.37 57.87 -6.55
C SER A 186 -24.75 58.04 -5.88
N GLU A 187 -24.86 57.69 -4.61
CA GLU A 187 -26.03 57.88 -3.76
C GLU A 187 -25.68 58.74 -2.54
N ASN A 188 -26.30 59.90 -2.41
CA ASN A 188 -26.06 60.82 -1.29
C ASN A 188 -24.56 61.13 -1.06
N GLY A 189 -23.78 61.26 -2.14
CA GLY A 189 -22.35 61.54 -2.09
C GLY A 189 -21.45 60.33 -1.77
N GLN A 190 -22.01 59.12 -1.67
CA GLN A 190 -21.27 57.86 -1.51
C GLN A 190 -21.39 57.00 -2.77
N TRP A 191 -20.28 56.34 -3.15
CA TRP A 191 -20.29 55.40 -4.24
C TRP A 191 -20.77 54.04 -3.77
N LYS A 192 -21.78 53.49 -4.44
CA LYS A 192 -22.42 52.20 -4.13
C LYS A 192 -22.43 51.30 -5.35
N VAL A 193 -22.35 49.99 -5.16
CA VAL A 193 -22.31 49.01 -6.26
C VAL A 193 -23.71 48.78 -6.82
N ALA A 194 -23.92 49.05 -8.11
CA ALA A 194 -25.13 48.67 -8.82
C ALA A 194 -25.06 47.19 -9.19
N TRP A 195 -25.26 46.33 -8.17
CA TRP A 195 -25.04 44.92 -8.23
C TRP A 195 -26.10 44.19 -9.07
N THR A 196 -25.63 43.20 -9.83
CA THR A 196 -26.46 42.15 -10.45
C THR A 196 -25.78 40.78 -10.25
N PRO A 197 -26.50 39.65 -10.38
CA PRO A 197 -25.88 38.31 -10.33
C PRO A 197 -24.73 38.15 -11.33
N GLY A 198 -24.74 38.89 -12.44
CA GLY A 198 -23.69 38.91 -13.45
C GLY A 198 -22.32 39.36 -12.94
N LEU A 199 -22.24 39.99 -11.75
CA LEU A 199 -20.94 40.32 -11.12
C LEU A 199 -20.25 39.06 -10.56
N ILE A 200 -21.00 38.02 -10.18
CA ILE A 200 -20.39 36.72 -9.74
C ILE A 200 -19.81 36.01 -10.96
N PHE A 201 -20.65 35.70 -11.94
CA PHE A 201 -20.25 35.17 -13.22
C PHE A 201 -20.97 35.90 -14.34
N LYS A 202 -20.25 36.31 -15.38
CA LYS A 202 -20.86 36.90 -16.56
C LYS A 202 -21.95 35.95 -17.08
N ASP A 203 -23.08 36.51 -17.51
CA ASP A 203 -24.28 35.81 -17.99
C ASP A 203 -25.11 35.09 -16.88
N LEU A 204 -24.72 35.22 -15.61
CA LEU A 204 -25.56 34.75 -14.51
C LEU A 204 -26.69 35.75 -14.27
N THR A 205 -27.95 35.28 -14.31
CA THR A 205 -29.16 36.06 -14.06
C THR A 205 -29.85 35.53 -12.78
N ALA A 206 -30.96 36.15 -12.39
CA ALA A 206 -31.71 35.76 -11.19
C ALA A 206 -32.27 34.33 -11.31
N ASP A 207 -32.64 33.91 -12.51
CA ASP A 207 -33.25 32.64 -12.87
C ASP A 207 -32.27 31.55 -13.35
N ARG A 208 -30.97 31.89 -13.49
CA ARG A 208 -29.92 30.94 -13.88
C ARG A 208 -29.17 30.41 -12.69
N LEU A 209 -28.60 29.20 -12.86
CA LEU A 209 -27.83 28.50 -11.84
C LEU A 209 -26.37 28.33 -12.28
N VAL A 210 -25.49 28.25 -11.30
CA VAL A 210 -24.11 27.78 -11.49
C VAL A 210 -24.10 26.29 -11.21
N ARG A 211 -23.67 25.48 -12.19
CA ARG A 211 -23.54 24.05 -12.08
C ARG A 211 -22.07 23.64 -12.15
N TYR A 212 -21.66 22.84 -11.19
CA TYR A 212 -20.36 22.23 -11.12
C TYR A 212 -20.51 20.72 -11.15
N ASP A 213 -19.97 20.11 -12.20
CA ASP A 213 -20.04 18.67 -12.45
C ASP A 213 -18.64 18.08 -12.29
N PRO A 214 -18.28 17.48 -11.12
CA PRO A 214 -17.01 16.78 -10.95
C PRO A 214 -17.04 15.47 -11.75
N VAL A 215 -15.90 15.15 -12.36
CA VAL A 215 -15.70 13.92 -13.13
C VAL A 215 -14.60 13.11 -12.45
N SER A 216 -14.95 11.92 -11.93
CA SER A 216 -13.98 11.01 -11.33
C SER A 216 -13.04 10.47 -12.41
N ALA A 217 -11.77 10.29 -12.04
CA ALA A 217 -10.81 9.60 -12.88
C ALA A 217 -10.96 8.09 -12.73
N ALA A 218 -10.76 7.34 -13.82
CA ALA A 218 -10.59 5.89 -13.70
C ALA A 218 -9.29 5.58 -12.95
N ARG A 219 -9.36 4.65 -12.01
CA ARG A 219 -8.19 4.18 -11.27
C ARG A 219 -7.32 3.33 -12.18
N GLY A 220 -6.00 3.53 -12.15
CA GLY A 220 -5.05 2.76 -12.95
C GLY A 220 -5.10 1.27 -12.65
N SER A 221 -4.68 0.46 -13.60
CA SER A 221 -4.70 -1.01 -13.48
C SER A 221 -3.43 -1.53 -12.81
N ILE A 222 -3.53 -2.72 -12.19
CA ILE A 222 -2.38 -3.52 -11.77
C ILE A 222 -2.39 -4.78 -12.64
N VAL A 223 -1.27 -5.06 -13.30
CA VAL A 223 -1.16 -6.20 -14.21
C VAL A 223 0.06 -7.06 -13.88
N ASP A 224 0.00 -8.32 -14.28
CA ASP A 224 1.15 -9.22 -14.21
C ASP A 224 2.17 -8.92 -15.33
N ARG A 225 3.28 -9.63 -15.36
CA ARG A 225 4.36 -9.49 -16.36
C ARG A 225 3.91 -9.74 -17.81
N ASN A 226 2.79 -10.43 -18.01
CA ASN A 226 2.23 -10.79 -19.32
C ASN A 226 1.07 -9.86 -19.73
N GLY A 227 0.71 -8.88 -18.90
CA GLY A 227 -0.42 -7.98 -19.10
C GLY A 227 -1.76 -8.51 -18.61
N ASN A 228 -1.79 -9.65 -17.90
CA ASN A 228 -3.02 -10.13 -17.29
C ASN A 228 -3.43 -9.22 -16.14
N VAL A 229 -4.69 -8.82 -16.11
CA VAL A 229 -5.22 -7.85 -15.14
C VAL A 229 -5.36 -8.49 -13.76
N LEU A 230 -4.66 -7.95 -12.77
CA LEU A 230 -4.77 -8.35 -11.36
C LEU A 230 -5.77 -7.47 -10.59
N ALA A 231 -5.86 -6.18 -10.96
CA ALA A 231 -6.86 -5.25 -10.45
C ALA A 231 -7.15 -4.17 -11.49
N GLN A 232 -8.43 -3.85 -11.71
CA GLN A 232 -8.89 -2.77 -12.59
C GLN A 232 -10.27 -2.27 -12.18
N ASP A 233 -10.65 -1.11 -12.70
CA ASP A 233 -12.04 -0.69 -12.67
C ASP A 233 -12.86 -1.51 -13.69
N GLY A 234 -13.98 -2.04 -13.24
CA GLY A 234 -14.88 -2.87 -14.04
C GLY A 234 -16.35 -2.61 -13.72
N ASN A 235 -17.24 -2.99 -14.63
CA ASN A 235 -18.67 -2.88 -14.39
C ASN A 235 -19.15 -4.03 -13.51
N ILE A 236 -19.83 -3.69 -12.41
CA ILE A 236 -20.53 -4.64 -11.55
C ILE A 236 -22.01 -4.31 -11.54
N LEU A 237 -22.86 -5.28 -11.23
CA LEU A 237 -24.28 -5.07 -11.09
C LEU A 237 -24.61 -4.58 -9.68
N THR A 238 -25.27 -3.42 -9.57
CA THR A 238 -25.81 -2.93 -8.29
C THR A 238 -27.31 -3.16 -8.26
N VAL A 239 -27.77 -3.89 -7.23
CA VAL A 239 -29.18 -3.98 -6.90
C VAL A 239 -29.57 -2.75 -6.09
N GLY A 240 -30.56 -2.02 -6.55
CA GLY A 240 -31.06 -0.83 -5.88
C GLY A 240 -32.59 -0.79 -5.84
N VAL A 241 -33.12 0.22 -5.14
CA VAL A 241 -34.56 0.50 -5.04
C VAL A 241 -34.81 1.91 -5.54
N VAL A 242 -35.93 2.09 -6.31
CA VAL A 242 -36.47 3.39 -6.68
C VAL A 242 -37.80 3.55 -5.93
N PRO A 243 -37.86 4.36 -4.85
CA PRO A 243 -39.05 4.40 -3.97
C PRO A 243 -40.38 4.68 -4.67
N GLY A 244 -40.38 5.57 -5.68
CA GLY A 244 -41.56 5.92 -6.45
C GLY A 244 -42.11 4.80 -7.36
N GLU A 245 -41.31 3.78 -7.64
CA GLU A 245 -41.69 2.61 -8.45
C GLU A 245 -42.22 1.45 -7.60
N ILE A 246 -42.15 1.54 -6.28
CA ILE A 246 -42.65 0.49 -5.36
C ILE A 246 -44.17 0.43 -5.42
N LYS A 247 -44.70 -0.73 -5.81
CA LYS A 247 -46.16 -1.00 -5.79
C LYS A 247 -46.60 -1.86 -4.61
N ASP A 248 -45.76 -2.83 -4.22
CA ASP A 248 -45.94 -3.72 -3.07
C ASP A 248 -44.63 -3.84 -2.32
N GLU A 249 -44.49 -3.05 -1.25
CA GLU A 249 -43.28 -3.00 -0.43
C GLU A 249 -42.96 -4.36 0.22
N ALA A 250 -43.98 -5.08 0.67
CA ALA A 250 -43.81 -6.34 1.35
C ALA A 250 -43.24 -7.42 0.41
N THR A 251 -43.80 -7.52 -0.79
CA THR A 251 -43.30 -8.45 -1.86
C THR A 251 -41.89 -8.08 -2.29
N MET A 252 -41.63 -6.79 -2.51
CA MET A 252 -40.29 -6.31 -2.89
C MET A 252 -39.22 -6.62 -1.81
N LEU A 253 -39.54 -6.27 -0.55
CA LEU A 253 -38.62 -6.52 0.57
C LEU A 253 -38.36 -8.02 0.77
N LYS A 254 -39.41 -8.86 0.59
CA LYS A 254 -39.26 -10.32 0.66
C LYS A 254 -38.30 -10.83 -0.45
N ALA A 255 -38.49 -10.40 -1.69
CA ALA A 255 -37.67 -10.80 -2.81
C ALA A 255 -36.20 -10.38 -2.61
N LEU A 256 -35.98 -9.12 -2.19
CA LEU A 256 -34.64 -8.61 -1.89
C LEU A 256 -33.99 -9.35 -0.71
N SER A 257 -34.73 -9.55 0.39
CA SER A 257 -34.24 -10.24 1.58
C SER A 257 -33.86 -11.70 1.27
N ASP A 258 -34.73 -12.40 0.54
CA ASP A 258 -34.50 -13.81 0.15
C ASP A 258 -33.25 -13.95 -0.76
N TYR A 259 -33.05 -13.01 -1.68
CA TYR A 259 -31.92 -13.05 -2.62
C TYR A 259 -30.62 -12.53 -2.01
N LEU A 260 -30.64 -11.33 -1.42
CA LEU A 260 -29.45 -10.65 -0.90
C LEU A 260 -28.98 -11.17 0.47
N LYS A 261 -29.80 -12.00 1.13
CA LYS A 261 -29.58 -12.50 2.50
C LYS A 261 -29.45 -11.36 3.51
N MET A 262 -30.23 -10.30 3.33
CA MET A 262 -30.27 -9.13 4.20
C MET A 262 -31.64 -9.05 4.89
N PRO A 263 -31.71 -8.63 6.18
CA PRO A 263 -33.00 -8.39 6.85
C PRO A 263 -33.81 -7.31 6.14
N SER A 264 -35.11 -7.53 5.96
CA SER A 264 -36.01 -6.57 5.31
C SER A 264 -35.97 -5.19 5.95
N ASP A 265 -35.90 -5.11 7.29
CA ASP A 265 -35.81 -3.84 8.02
C ASP A 265 -34.50 -3.09 7.72
N SER A 266 -33.40 -3.80 7.51
CA SER A 266 -32.13 -3.20 7.13
C SER A 266 -32.21 -2.61 5.72
N ILE A 267 -32.82 -3.34 4.78
CA ILE A 267 -33.05 -2.87 3.41
C ILE A 267 -33.95 -1.62 3.42
N LYS A 268 -35.04 -1.65 4.16
CA LYS A 268 -36.00 -0.53 4.27
C LYS A 268 -35.35 0.74 4.80
N LYS A 269 -34.47 0.64 5.80
CA LYS A 269 -33.75 1.80 6.36
C LYS A 269 -32.90 2.53 5.34
N LEU A 270 -32.34 1.82 4.33
CA LEU A 270 -31.46 2.43 3.33
C LEU A 270 -32.19 3.43 2.43
N TYR A 271 -33.47 3.22 2.12
CA TYR A 271 -34.25 4.11 1.25
C TYR A 271 -35.34 4.92 1.96
N ALA A 272 -35.44 4.83 3.29
CA ALA A 272 -36.54 5.46 4.05
C ALA A 272 -36.67 6.98 3.87
N ASN A 273 -35.55 7.67 3.60
CA ASN A 273 -35.50 9.13 3.44
C ASN A 273 -35.13 9.55 1.99
N ALA A 274 -35.19 8.62 1.03
CA ALA A 274 -34.87 8.90 -0.35
C ALA A 274 -36.04 9.58 -1.08
N GLN A 275 -35.73 10.44 -2.08
CA GLN A 275 -36.75 10.99 -2.96
C GLN A 275 -37.32 9.88 -3.84
N PRO A 276 -38.60 10.04 -4.29
CA PRO A 276 -39.30 8.98 -5.05
C PRO A 276 -38.56 8.53 -6.33
N ASP A 277 -37.85 9.42 -7.00
CA ASP A 277 -37.14 9.18 -8.25
C ASP A 277 -35.66 8.77 -8.08
N TRP A 278 -35.18 8.70 -6.85
CA TRP A 278 -33.79 8.36 -6.59
C TRP A 278 -33.55 6.85 -6.70
N PHE A 279 -32.47 6.47 -7.39
CA PHE A 279 -31.92 5.12 -7.29
C PHE A 279 -31.12 4.99 -6.00
N VAL A 280 -31.61 4.21 -5.06
CA VAL A 280 -30.92 3.92 -3.80
C VAL A 280 -30.20 2.59 -3.91
N PRO A 281 -28.88 2.54 -3.95
CA PRO A 281 -28.13 1.30 -3.99
C PRO A 281 -28.31 0.51 -2.69
N ILE A 282 -28.62 -0.79 -2.81
CA ILE A 282 -28.78 -1.70 -1.67
C ILE A 282 -27.56 -2.61 -1.53
N LYS A 283 -27.11 -3.22 -2.65
CA LYS A 283 -25.95 -4.12 -2.64
C LYS A 283 -25.33 -4.25 -4.02
N ASP A 284 -24.01 -4.20 -4.05
CA ASP A 284 -23.21 -4.53 -5.23
C ASP A 284 -23.03 -6.06 -5.32
N LEU A 285 -23.11 -6.64 -6.52
CA LEU A 285 -23.05 -8.07 -6.77
C LEU A 285 -21.83 -8.42 -7.60
N SER A 286 -21.29 -9.63 -7.38
CA SER A 286 -20.25 -10.19 -8.23
C SER A 286 -20.76 -10.42 -9.65
N ASP A 287 -19.85 -10.47 -10.62
CA ASP A 287 -20.21 -10.74 -12.01
C ASP A 287 -20.88 -12.11 -12.19
N SER A 288 -20.49 -13.10 -11.39
CA SER A 288 -21.12 -14.44 -11.35
C SER A 288 -22.60 -14.43 -10.93
N ASP A 289 -23.01 -13.42 -10.16
CA ASP A 289 -24.38 -13.32 -9.63
C ASP A 289 -25.34 -12.57 -10.57
N LYS A 290 -24.80 -11.87 -11.59
CA LYS A 290 -25.54 -10.98 -12.50
C LYS A 290 -26.74 -11.66 -13.14
N ALA A 291 -26.53 -12.76 -13.83
CA ALA A 291 -27.59 -13.49 -14.53
C ALA A 291 -28.70 -13.98 -13.58
N THR A 292 -28.32 -14.43 -12.37
CA THR A 292 -29.27 -14.89 -11.35
C THR A 292 -30.07 -13.72 -10.75
N ALA A 293 -29.43 -12.56 -10.55
CA ALA A 293 -30.08 -11.36 -10.08
C ALA A 293 -31.10 -10.84 -11.09
N GLU A 294 -30.73 -10.77 -12.37
CA GLU A 294 -31.62 -10.38 -13.47
C GLU A 294 -32.86 -11.29 -13.54
N GLN A 295 -32.66 -12.61 -13.42
CA GLN A 295 -33.76 -13.57 -13.43
C GLN A 295 -34.70 -13.42 -12.24
N LYS A 296 -34.15 -13.21 -11.03
CA LYS A 296 -34.96 -13.23 -9.77
C LYS A 296 -35.52 -11.87 -9.39
N LEU A 297 -34.83 -10.80 -9.72
CA LEU A 297 -35.15 -9.43 -9.29
C LEU A 297 -35.57 -8.50 -10.42
N GLY A 298 -35.23 -8.80 -11.68
CA GLY A 298 -35.46 -7.91 -12.81
C GLY A 298 -36.92 -7.53 -13.08
N ASN A 299 -37.90 -8.35 -12.63
CA ASN A 299 -39.32 -8.08 -12.75
C ASN A 299 -40.00 -7.64 -11.44
N VAL A 300 -39.23 -7.37 -10.37
CA VAL A 300 -39.77 -6.94 -9.09
C VAL A 300 -39.96 -5.43 -9.10
N LEU A 301 -41.19 -4.95 -9.06
CA LEU A 301 -41.50 -3.51 -9.10
C LEU A 301 -40.86 -2.79 -7.92
N GLY A 302 -40.19 -1.67 -8.19
CA GLY A 302 -39.43 -0.91 -7.21
C GLY A 302 -37.95 -1.34 -7.11
N VAL A 303 -37.58 -2.51 -7.65
CA VAL A 303 -36.17 -2.92 -7.77
C VAL A 303 -35.62 -2.42 -9.10
N SER A 304 -34.44 -1.83 -9.06
CA SER A 304 -33.70 -1.41 -10.23
C SER A 304 -32.31 -2.04 -10.22
N LEU A 305 -31.91 -2.59 -11.35
CA LEU A 305 -30.58 -3.20 -11.55
C LEU A 305 -29.77 -2.25 -12.43
N ARG A 306 -28.61 -1.78 -11.93
CA ARG A 306 -27.76 -0.83 -12.66
C ARG A 306 -26.32 -1.26 -12.66
N ASP A 307 -25.66 -1.16 -13.80
CA ASP A 307 -24.21 -1.30 -13.87
C ASP A 307 -23.54 -0.07 -13.22
N ARG A 308 -22.53 -0.33 -12.40
CA ARG A 308 -21.71 0.69 -11.76
C ARG A 308 -20.23 0.31 -11.88
N VAL A 309 -19.38 1.31 -12.05
CA VAL A 309 -17.94 1.08 -12.05
C VAL A 309 -17.45 0.87 -10.63
N ARG A 310 -16.73 -0.22 -10.42
CA ARG A 310 -16.08 -0.57 -9.15
C ARG A 310 -14.74 -1.23 -9.41
N ARG A 311 -13.89 -1.21 -8.39
CA ARG A 311 -12.64 -1.97 -8.44
C ARG A 311 -12.93 -3.47 -8.46
N VAL A 312 -12.30 -4.21 -9.38
CA VAL A 312 -12.47 -5.66 -9.56
C VAL A 312 -11.11 -6.34 -9.49
N TYR A 313 -11.05 -7.48 -8.78
CA TYR A 313 -9.88 -8.32 -8.62
C TYR A 313 -10.18 -9.70 -9.21
N PRO A 314 -9.84 -9.96 -10.49
CA PRO A 314 -10.27 -11.16 -11.21
C PRO A 314 -9.81 -12.48 -10.59
N TYR A 315 -8.65 -12.47 -9.91
CA TYR A 315 -8.07 -13.66 -9.30
C TYR A 315 -8.39 -13.82 -7.80
N GLY A 316 -9.18 -12.91 -7.23
CA GLY A 316 -9.65 -12.98 -5.84
C GLY A 316 -8.54 -13.26 -4.85
N ALA A 317 -8.72 -14.28 -4.01
CA ALA A 317 -7.77 -14.65 -2.97
C ALA A 317 -6.38 -15.08 -3.48
N ALA A 318 -6.26 -15.46 -4.75
CA ALA A 318 -4.97 -15.92 -5.28
C ALA A 318 -3.90 -14.82 -5.35
N THR A 319 -4.31 -13.56 -5.50
CA THR A 319 -3.40 -12.41 -5.65
C THR A 319 -3.59 -11.36 -4.57
N ALA A 320 -4.54 -11.55 -3.65
CA ALA A 320 -4.98 -10.56 -2.67
C ALA A 320 -3.86 -9.98 -1.82
N ASP A 321 -2.97 -10.85 -1.33
CA ASP A 321 -1.99 -10.46 -0.32
C ASP A 321 -0.98 -9.42 -0.81
N PHE A 322 -0.52 -9.51 -2.07
CA PHE A 322 0.42 -8.54 -2.63
C PHE A 322 -0.28 -7.44 -3.44
N VAL A 323 -1.41 -7.73 -4.09
CA VAL A 323 -2.21 -6.69 -4.76
C VAL A 323 -2.87 -5.76 -3.74
N GLY A 324 -3.37 -6.31 -2.64
CA GLY A 324 -4.10 -5.56 -1.63
C GLY A 324 -5.55 -5.32 -2.02
N TYR A 325 -6.13 -4.28 -1.44
CA TYR A 325 -7.53 -3.90 -1.67
C TYR A 325 -7.75 -2.41 -1.52
N VAL A 326 -8.85 -1.93 -2.09
CA VAL A 326 -9.39 -0.58 -1.86
C VAL A 326 -10.62 -0.66 -0.97
N SER A 327 -10.89 0.40 -0.21
CA SER A 327 -12.17 0.59 0.48
C SER A 327 -12.66 2.03 0.33
N PRO A 328 -13.96 2.30 0.54
CA PRO A 328 -14.49 3.65 0.55
C PRO A 328 -13.80 4.53 1.60
N VAL A 329 -13.64 5.81 1.26
CA VAL A 329 -13.22 6.85 2.19
C VAL A 329 -14.39 7.20 3.09
N GLU A 330 -14.21 7.07 4.40
CA GLU A 330 -15.19 7.43 5.41
C GLU A 330 -14.99 8.86 5.93
N GLN A 331 -16.00 9.40 6.64
CA GLN A 331 -15.92 10.72 7.24
C GLN A 331 -14.71 10.89 8.18
N SER A 332 -14.34 9.82 8.90
CA SER A 332 -13.17 9.76 9.78
C SER A 332 -11.83 9.90 9.04
N ASP A 333 -11.77 9.45 7.78
CA ASP A 333 -10.58 9.51 6.93
C ASP A 333 -10.28 10.93 6.42
N LEU A 334 -11.31 11.78 6.29
CA LEU A 334 -11.19 13.10 5.66
C LEU A 334 -10.18 14.03 6.35
N LYS A 335 -9.91 13.81 7.63
CA LYS A 335 -8.87 14.57 8.34
C LYS A 335 -7.49 14.43 7.68
N THR A 336 -7.19 13.27 7.13
CA THR A 336 -5.90 12.93 6.51
C THR A 336 -5.96 12.87 4.99
N LEU A 337 -7.09 12.48 4.43
CA LEU A 337 -7.27 12.29 2.99
C LEU A 337 -7.91 13.51 2.30
N GLY A 338 -8.77 14.27 2.99
CA GLY A 338 -9.39 15.48 2.44
C GLY A 338 -8.37 16.47 1.87
N PRO A 339 -7.27 16.82 2.58
CA PRO A 339 -6.21 17.67 2.04
C PRO A 339 -5.51 17.11 0.79
N LYS A 340 -5.67 15.81 0.50
CA LYS A 340 -5.14 15.14 -0.70
C LYS A 340 -6.18 15.06 -1.83
N GLY A 341 -7.35 15.68 -1.67
CA GLY A 341 -8.40 15.74 -2.69
C GLY A 341 -9.39 14.57 -2.69
N TYR A 342 -9.47 13.80 -1.59
CA TYR A 342 -10.46 12.75 -1.45
C TYR A 342 -11.75 13.29 -0.84
N ASP A 343 -12.88 12.76 -1.31
CA ASP A 343 -14.20 12.97 -0.79
C ASP A 343 -14.75 11.69 -0.14
N VAL A 344 -15.78 11.81 0.68
CA VAL A 344 -16.49 10.65 1.22
C VAL A 344 -17.06 9.81 0.08
N GLY A 345 -16.77 8.51 0.11
CA GLY A 345 -17.20 7.56 -0.92
C GLY A 345 -16.20 7.37 -2.06
N ASP A 346 -15.15 8.19 -2.18
CA ASP A 346 -14.00 7.85 -3.03
C ASP A 346 -13.37 6.54 -2.53
N TYR A 347 -12.64 5.85 -3.41
CA TYR A 347 -11.91 4.64 -3.03
C TYR A 347 -10.43 4.95 -2.84
N VAL A 348 -9.84 4.40 -1.77
CA VAL A 348 -8.41 4.53 -1.45
C VAL A 348 -7.80 3.17 -1.22
N GLY A 349 -6.56 2.96 -1.67
CA GLY A 349 -5.79 1.75 -1.41
C GLY A 349 -5.44 1.60 0.08
N ARG A 350 -5.75 0.45 0.67
CA ARG A 350 -5.55 0.17 2.11
C ARG A 350 -4.39 -0.76 2.39
N ALA A 351 -4.03 -1.62 1.44
CA ALA A 351 -2.96 -2.61 1.59
C ALA A 351 -2.31 -2.92 0.24
N GLY A 352 -1.17 -3.59 0.27
CA GLY A 352 -0.46 -4.10 -0.91
C GLY A 352 -0.14 -3.04 -1.95
N LEU A 353 -0.10 -3.45 -3.21
CA LEU A 353 0.16 -2.55 -4.34
C LEU A 353 -0.90 -1.45 -4.52
N GLU A 354 -2.14 -1.70 -4.11
CA GLU A 354 -3.18 -0.67 -4.10
C GLU A 354 -2.80 0.52 -3.20
N SER A 355 -2.23 0.26 -2.03
CA SER A 355 -1.77 1.29 -1.10
C SER A 355 -0.41 1.87 -1.50
N TRP A 356 0.57 1.02 -1.82
CA TRP A 356 1.90 1.45 -2.24
C TRP A 356 1.86 2.31 -3.51
N GLY A 357 1.02 1.89 -4.46
CA GLY A 357 0.85 2.51 -5.77
C GLY A 357 -0.16 3.64 -5.84
N GLU A 358 -0.78 4.05 -4.71
CA GLU A 358 -1.87 5.05 -4.68
C GLU A 358 -1.56 6.31 -5.50
N LYS A 359 -0.34 6.84 -5.38
CA LYS A 359 0.11 8.06 -6.09
C LYS A 359 0.14 7.90 -7.63
N TYR A 360 0.21 6.68 -8.13
CA TYR A 360 0.18 6.36 -9.56
C TYR A 360 -1.23 5.97 -10.00
N LEU A 361 -1.91 5.15 -9.17
CA LEU A 361 -3.21 4.58 -9.50
C LEU A 361 -4.38 5.58 -9.44
N LEU A 362 -4.30 6.60 -8.58
CA LEU A 362 -5.44 7.49 -8.28
C LEU A 362 -5.97 8.24 -9.49
N GLY A 363 -5.14 8.61 -10.47
CA GLY A 363 -5.53 9.51 -11.55
C GLY A 363 -5.79 10.95 -11.10
N GLN A 364 -6.30 11.77 -11.98
CA GLN A 364 -6.62 13.17 -11.71
C GLN A 364 -8.09 13.45 -12.02
N LYS A 365 -8.85 13.91 -11.01
CA LYS A 365 -10.24 14.35 -11.21
C LYS A 365 -10.34 15.45 -12.25
N GLY A 366 -11.40 15.42 -13.04
CA GLY A 366 -11.83 16.49 -13.92
C GLY A 366 -13.04 17.21 -13.34
N ALA A 367 -13.45 18.30 -13.97
CA ALA A 367 -14.72 18.97 -13.67
C ALA A 367 -15.15 19.86 -14.83
N THR A 368 -16.44 20.17 -14.86
CA THR A 368 -17.03 21.20 -15.72
C THR A 368 -17.77 22.22 -14.85
N LEU A 369 -17.46 23.49 -15.02
CA LEU A 369 -18.16 24.61 -14.41
C LEU A 369 -18.96 25.33 -15.49
N ALA A 370 -20.26 25.47 -15.32
CA ALA A 370 -21.14 26.08 -16.32
C ALA A 370 -22.27 26.90 -15.68
N ILE A 371 -22.76 27.87 -16.46
CA ILE A 371 -24.05 28.52 -16.19
C ILE A 371 -25.13 27.74 -16.95
N VAL A 372 -26.19 27.40 -16.25
CA VAL A 372 -27.32 26.62 -16.80
C VAL A 372 -28.65 27.31 -16.53
N ASN A 373 -29.63 27.06 -17.38
CA ASN A 373 -31.03 27.40 -17.13
C ASN A 373 -31.66 26.48 -16.07
N GLN A 374 -32.86 26.78 -15.58
CA GLN A 374 -33.56 25.95 -14.61
C GLN A 374 -33.89 24.53 -15.13
N ASP A 375 -34.03 24.36 -16.45
CA ASP A 375 -34.23 23.07 -17.10
C ASP A 375 -32.93 22.26 -17.27
N GLY A 376 -31.78 22.78 -16.80
CA GLY A 376 -30.47 22.16 -16.89
C GLY A 376 -29.72 22.38 -18.21
N SER A 377 -30.33 23.05 -19.20
CA SER A 377 -29.66 23.37 -20.46
C SER A 377 -28.49 24.35 -20.24
N VAL A 378 -27.34 24.07 -20.87
CA VAL A 378 -26.12 24.85 -20.73
C VAL A 378 -26.22 26.17 -21.48
N VAL A 379 -26.07 27.29 -20.77
CA VAL A 379 -25.99 28.64 -21.34
C VAL A 379 -24.55 28.93 -21.76
N ARG A 380 -23.59 28.67 -20.84
CA ARG A 380 -22.16 28.90 -21.07
C ARG A 380 -21.32 27.97 -20.21
N THR A 381 -20.35 27.32 -20.81
CA THR A 381 -19.27 26.64 -20.07
C THR A 381 -18.23 27.70 -19.66
N ILE A 382 -17.98 27.82 -18.37
CA ILE A 382 -17.00 28.76 -17.80
C ILE A 382 -15.60 28.14 -17.87
N ALA A 383 -15.47 26.92 -17.36
CA ALA A 383 -14.22 26.17 -17.37
C ALA A 383 -14.50 24.66 -17.46
N GLN A 384 -13.55 23.94 -18.05
CA GLN A 384 -13.60 22.48 -18.15
C GLN A 384 -12.20 21.91 -18.06
N LYS A 385 -12.05 20.82 -17.29
CA LYS A 385 -10.84 20.01 -17.18
C LYS A 385 -11.25 18.55 -17.33
N ALA A 386 -10.67 17.85 -18.31
CA ALA A 386 -10.91 16.41 -18.46
C ALA A 386 -10.25 15.63 -17.31
N ALA A 387 -10.92 14.58 -16.84
CA ALA A 387 -10.31 13.63 -15.95
C ALA A 387 -9.18 12.89 -16.65
N LYS A 388 -8.09 12.59 -15.94
CA LYS A 388 -6.99 11.77 -16.46
C LYS A 388 -6.94 10.46 -15.68
N PRO A 389 -7.02 9.30 -16.35
CA PRO A 389 -6.88 8.00 -15.69
C PRO A 389 -5.55 7.87 -14.95
N GLY A 390 -5.51 7.01 -13.94
CA GLY A 390 -4.28 6.64 -13.26
C GLY A 390 -3.37 5.78 -14.11
N ASP A 391 -2.11 5.69 -13.68
CA ASP A 391 -1.07 4.90 -14.34
C ASP A 391 -1.23 3.41 -14.06
N THR A 392 -0.72 2.57 -14.97
CA THR A 392 -0.73 1.11 -14.82
C THR A 392 0.54 0.64 -14.12
N ILE A 393 0.38 -0.17 -13.08
CA ILE A 393 1.48 -0.87 -12.40
C ILE A 393 1.69 -2.24 -13.05
N ILE A 394 2.92 -2.49 -13.52
CA ILE A 394 3.32 -3.78 -14.09
C ILE A 394 4.18 -4.51 -13.06
N THR A 395 3.76 -5.73 -12.68
CA THR A 395 4.49 -6.57 -11.74
C THR A 395 5.37 -7.59 -12.46
N SER A 396 6.35 -8.14 -11.74
CA SER A 396 7.17 -9.26 -12.20
C SER A 396 6.47 -10.63 -12.05
N VAL A 397 5.34 -10.67 -11.34
CA VAL A 397 4.58 -11.90 -11.09
C VAL A 397 4.07 -12.49 -12.41
N ASP A 398 4.10 -13.81 -12.54
CA ASP A 398 3.32 -14.55 -13.51
C ASP A 398 2.10 -15.14 -12.80
N VAL A 399 0.91 -14.72 -13.22
CA VAL A 399 -0.33 -15.12 -12.53
C VAL A 399 -0.58 -16.63 -12.57
N ASN A 400 -0.08 -17.35 -13.59
CA ASN A 400 -0.19 -18.80 -13.64
C ASN A 400 0.71 -19.44 -12.58
N TYR A 401 1.95 -18.94 -12.38
CA TYR A 401 2.80 -19.38 -11.28
C TYR A 401 2.17 -19.08 -9.92
N GLN A 402 1.52 -17.92 -9.80
CA GLN A 402 0.82 -17.56 -8.58
C GLN A 402 -0.33 -18.52 -8.25
N ILE A 403 -1.17 -18.86 -9.24
CA ILE A 403 -2.29 -19.80 -9.10
C ILE A 403 -1.77 -21.20 -8.73
N GLU A 404 -0.75 -21.70 -9.44
CA GLU A 404 -0.18 -23.02 -9.18
C GLU A 404 0.54 -23.07 -7.81
N SER A 405 1.16 -21.95 -7.37
CA SER A 405 1.74 -21.83 -6.03
C SER A 405 0.67 -21.95 -4.93
N ASN A 406 -0.47 -21.27 -5.10
CA ASN A 406 -1.60 -21.41 -4.17
C ASN A 406 -2.18 -22.85 -4.18
N LYS A 407 -2.29 -23.48 -5.34
CA LYS A 407 -2.72 -24.90 -5.45
C LYS A 407 -1.75 -25.85 -4.77
N ALA A 408 -0.44 -25.62 -4.90
CA ALA A 408 0.58 -26.44 -4.27
C ALA A 408 0.55 -26.31 -2.73
N LEU A 409 0.31 -25.13 -2.18
CA LEU A 409 0.05 -24.94 -0.75
C LEU A 409 -1.24 -25.63 -0.30
N GLY A 410 -2.28 -25.61 -1.15
CA GLY A 410 -3.60 -26.14 -0.82
C GLY A 410 -4.17 -25.49 0.44
N ASN A 411 -4.62 -26.30 1.40
CA ASN A 411 -5.17 -25.80 2.67
C ASN A 411 -4.13 -25.67 3.80
N LYS A 412 -2.83 -25.84 3.50
CA LYS A 412 -1.77 -25.75 4.52
C LYS A 412 -1.46 -24.28 4.81
N PRO A 413 -1.54 -23.82 6.08
CA PRO A 413 -1.10 -22.48 6.42
C PRO A 413 0.40 -22.33 6.12
N GLY A 414 0.76 -21.23 5.46
CA GLY A 414 2.15 -21.03 5.09
C GLY A 414 2.36 -20.08 3.92
N SER A 415 3.55 -20.15 3.34
CA SER A 415 4.03 -19.30 2.26
C SER A 415 4.75 -20.11 1.20
N LEU A 416 4.57 -19.72 -0.08
CA LEU A 416 5.37 -20.20 -1.19
C LEU A 416 5.83 -19.01 -2.03
N ILE A 417 7.14 -18.93 -2.26
CA ILE A 417 7.78 -17.86 -3.03
C ILE A 417 8.50 -18.48 -4.22
N LEU A 418 8.27 -17.91 -5.40
CA LEU A 418 9.10 -18.15 -6.58
C LEU A 418 9.83 -16.87 -6.95
N MET A 419 11.13 -16.96 -7.21
CA MET A 419 11.97 -15.85 -7.66
C MET A 419 12.86 -16.28 -8.82
N ASN A 420 13.27 -15.32 -9.62
CA ASN A 420 14.38 -15.49 -10.56
C ASN A 420 15.65 -14.89 -9.94
N PRO A 421 16.62 -15.69 -9.45
CA PRO A 421 17.84 -15.15 -8.86
C PRO A 421 18.66 -14.27 -9.79
N SER A 422 18.66 -14.52 -11.11
CA SER A 422 19.50 -13.80 -12.06
C SER A 422 19.23 -12.29 -12.11
N ASP A 423 17.96 -11.89 -11.99
CA ASP A 423 17.50 -10.51 -11.98
C ASP A 423 16.76 -10.13 -10.67
N ASN A 424 16.70 -11.04 -9.74
CA ASN A 424 16.04 -10.94 -8.43
C ASN A 424 14.53 -10.55 -8.50
N THR A 425 13.86 -10.87 -9.64
CA THR A 425 12.42 -10.64 -9.79
C THR A 425 11.60 -11.70 -9.04
N ILE A 426 10.48 -11.25 -8.48
CA ILE A 426 9.52 -12.11 -7.79
C ILE A 426 8.52 -12.65 -8.82
N LEU A 427 8.45 -13.97 -8.97
CA LEU A 427 7.57 -14.64 -9.94
C LEU A 427 6.23 -15.06 -9.34
N ALA A 428 6.20 -15.38 -8.05
CA ALA A 428 5.00 -15.64 -7.26
C ALA A 428 5.23 -15.41 -5.78
N LEU A 429 4.16 -14.98 -5.07
CA LEU A 429 4.11 -14.76 -3.61
C LEU A 429 2.78 -15.32 -3.07
N ALA A 430 2.74 -16.62 -2.80
CA ALA A 430 1.53 -17.25 -2.25
C ALA A 430 1.55 -17.23 -0.72
N SER A 431 0.42 -16.88 -0.13
CA SER A 431 0.14 -16.84 1.31
C SER A 431 -1.15 -17.60 1.59
N ASN A 432 -1.18 -18.47 2.58
CA ASN A 432 -2.37 -19.22 2.96
C ASN A 432 -2.50 -19.29 4.49
N PRO A 433 -3.71 -19.08 5.07
CA PRO A 433 -4.92 -18.62 4.39
C PRO A 433 -4.81 -17.18 3.89
N SER A 434 -5.61 -16.83 2.90
CA SER A 434 -5.74 -15.52 2.29
C SER A 434 -7.21 -15.06 2.31
N PHE A 435 -7.53 -13.95 1.66
CA PHE A 435 -8.85 -13.33 1.63
C PHE A 435 -9.24 -12.95 0.20
N ASP A 436 -10.54 -12.70 -0.06
CA ASP A 436 -10.97 -12.13 -1.34
C ASP A 436 -11.09 -10.61 -1.24
N PRO A 437 -10.25 -9.82 -1.96
CA PRO A 437 -10.28 -8.36 -1.92
C PRO A 437 -11.58 -7.76 -2.46
N ASN A 438 -12.33 -8.48 -3.32
CA ASN A 438 -13.63 -8.03 -3.80
C ASN A 438 -14.64 -7.81 -2.65
N GLN A 439 -14.49 -8.52 -1.51
CA GLN A 439 -15.36 -8.35 -0.35
C GLN A 439 -15.31 -6.94 0.24
N PHE A 440 -14.16 -6.26 0.15
CA PHE A 440 -14.01 -4.87 0.64
C PHE A 440 -14.72 -3.86 -0.26
N VAL A 441 -14.90 -4.19 -1.53
CA VAL A 441 -15.60 -3.36 -2.52
C VAL A 441 -17.10 -3.61 -2.52
N LEU A 442 -17.49 -4.89 -2.45
CA LEU A 442 -18.89 -5.32 -2.54
C LEU A 442 -19.65 -5.25 -1.20
N GLY A 443 -18.91 -4.98 -0.11
CA GLY A 443 -19.41 -5.04 1.26
C GLY A 443 -19.38 -6.45 1.84
N MET A 444 -19.06 -6.56 3.12
CA MET A 444 -18.90 -7.81 3.84
C MET A 444 -20.08 -8.10 4.75
N THR A 445 -20.42 -9.38 4.88
CA THR A 445 -21.30 -9.89 5.93
C THR A 445 -20.54 -10.01 7.25
N ASP A 446 -21.26 -10.06 8.40
CA ASP A 446 -20.66 -10.28 9.71
C ASP A 446 -19.86 -11.60 9.77
N ALA A 447 -20.29 -12.63 9.04
CA ALA A 447 -19.60 -13.92 8.96
C ALA A 447 -18.27 -13.79 8.22
N GLN A 448 -18.20 -13.06 7.10
CA GLN A 448 -16.98 -12.78 6.37
C GLN A 448 -16.02 -11.92 7.20
N TRP A 449 -16.53 -10.90 7.88
CA TRP A 449 -15.74 -10.09 8.79
C TRP A 449 -15.15 -10.91 9.94
N SER A 450 -15.94 -11.79 10.53
CA SER A 450 -15.48 -12.70 11.58
C SER A 450 -14.41 -13.66 11.09
N GLN A 451 -14.51 -14.15 9.84
CA GLN A 451 -13.49 -15.00 9.22
C GLN A 451 -12.17 -14.25 9.01
N LEU A 452 -12.21 -13.00 8.55
CA LEU A 452 -11.02 -12.17 8.37
C LEU A 452 -10.28 -11.90 9.69
N ASN A 453 -11.02 -11.79 10.79
CA ASN A 453 -10.48 -11.59 12.13
C ASN A 453 -10.24 -12.90 12.91
N SER A 454 -10.29 -14.04 12.24
CA SER A 454 -10.09 -15.35 12.88
C SER A 454 -8.62 -15.56 13.30
N PRO A 455 -8.35 -16.47 14.26
CA PRO A 455 -6.99 -16.83 14.68
C PRO A 455 -6.11 -17.41 13.57
N SER A 456 -6.66 -17.75 12.40
CA SER A 456 -5.90 -18.17 11.24
C SER A 456 -5.20 -17.02 10.50
N HIS A 457 -5.49 -15.76 10.87
CA HIS A 457 -4.87 -14.55 10.34
C HIS A 457 -4.82 -14.48 8.80
N PRO A 458 -5.98 -14.51 8.09
CA PRO A 458 -6.01 -14.49 6.64
C PRO A 458 -5.50 -13.17 6.01
N LEU A 459 -5.43 -12.09 6.79
CA LEU A 459 -4.87 -10.80 6.34
C LEU A 459 -3.36 -10.71 6.52
N LEU A 460 -2.72 -11.71 7.13
CA LEU A 460 -1.27 -11.73 7.29
C LEU A 460 -0.60 -12.12 5.97
N PHE A 461 0.13 -11.18 5.37
CA PHE A 461 0.96 -11.47 4.20
C PHE A 461 2.22 -12.24 4.62
N ARG A 462 2.08 -13.56 4.76
CA ARG A 462 3.11 -14.46 5.29
C ARG A 462 4.46 -14.37 4.61
N PRO A 463 4.55 -14.24 3.27
CA PRO A 463 5.84 -14.11 2.59
C PRO A 463 6.73 -12.99 3.12
N ALA A 464 6.14 -11.83 3.44
CA ALA A 464 6.89 -10.61 3.78
C ALA A 464 6.67 -10.09 5.20
N GLN A 465 5.58 -10.49 5.87
CA GLN A 465 5.20 -10.00 7.21
C GLN A 465 5.20 -11.09 8.27
N GLY A 466 5.06 -12.36 7.88
CA GLY A 466 5.15 -13.48 8.81
C GLY A 466 6.57 -13.64 9.34
N LEU A 467 6.71 -13.73 10.66
CA LEU A 467 8.00 -13.86 11.35
C LEU A 467 8.13 -15.24 11.97
N TYR A 468 9.12 -15.99 11.49
CA TYR A 468 9.29 -17.40 11.86
C TYR A 468 10.75 -17.71 12.21
N PRO A 469 11.00 -18.63 13.17
CA PRO A 469 12.31 -19.23 13.31
C PRO A 469 12.63 -20.03 12.04
N THR A 470 13.86 -19.90 11.57
CA THR A 470 14.27 -20.41 10.25
C THR A 470 14.67 -21.89 10.28
N GLY A 471 15.03 -22.38 11.47
CA GLY A 471 15.58 -23.71 11.61
C GLY A 471 16.80 -23.92 10.72
N SER A 472 16.99 -25.15 10.29
CA SER A 472 18.19 -25.61 9.59
C SER A 472 18.48 -24.94 8.24
N ILE A 473 17.55 -24.13 7.67
CA ILE A 473 17.88 -23.31 6.49
C ILE A 473 18.86 -22.17 6.82
N PHE A 474 19.05 -21.84 8.10
CA PHE A 474 20.06 -20.89 8.56
C PHE A 474 21.48 -21.45 8.54
N LYS A 475 21.65 -22.79 8.53
CA LYS A 475 22.97 -23.45 8.62
C LYS A 475 23.96 -23.08 7.51
N VAL A 476 23.46 -22.62 6.36
CA VAL A 476 24.31 -22.06 5.29
C VAL A 476 25.07 -20.82 5.76
N ILE A 477 24.46 -19.98 6.58
CA ILE A 477 25.10 -18.80 7.19
C ILE A 477 26.11 -19.23 8.25
N THR A 478 25.73 -20.19 9.11
CA THR A 478 26.62 -20.72 10.17
C THR A 478 27.86 -21.38 9.59
N MET A 479 27.71 -22.24 8.55
CA MET A 479 28.84 -22.86 7.87
C MET A 479 29.76 -21.81 7.22
N SER A 480 29.18 -20.80 6.56
CA SER A 480 29.93 -19.71 5.96
C SER A 480 30.78 -18.97 7.00
N ALA A 481 30.16 -18.58 8.12
CA ALA A 481 30.83 -17.91 9.23
C ALA A 481 31.94 -18.76 9.83
N ALA A 482 31.69 -20.06 10.06
CA ALA A 482 32.65 -20.96 10.65
C ALA A 482 33.88 -21.20 9.78
N LEU A 483 33.69 -21.32 8.47
CA LEU A 483 34.81 -21.46 7.50
C LEU A 483 35.62 -20.15 7.43
N GLU A 484 34.99 -19.00 7.32
CA GLU A 484 35.67 -17.70 7.23
C GLU A 484 36.43 -17.35 8.51
N LYS A 485 35.92 -17.74 9.68
CA LYS A 485 36.62 -17.53 10.95
C LYS A 485 37.66 -18.62 11.26
N GLY A 486 37.81 -19.63 10.39
CA GLY A 486 38.76 -20.70 10.55
C GLY A 486 38.53 -21.59 11.76
N VAL A 487 37.32 -21.58 12.35
CA VAL A 487 36.97 -22.47 13.50
C VAL A 487 36.67 -23.89 13.07
N THR A 488 36.64 -24.13 11.77
CA THR A 488 36.50 -25.46 11.14
C THR A 488 37.15 -25.47 9.73
N LYS A 489 37.24 -26.65 9.14
CA LYS A 489 37.69 -26.89 7.76
C LYS A 489 36.78 -27.91 7.08
N PRO A 490 36.67 -27.92 5.74
CA PRO A 490 35.76 -28.81 4.99
C PRO A 490 35.99 -30.30 5.28
N SER A 491 37.23 -30.70 5.56
CA SER A 491 37.59 -32.09 5.85
C SER A 491 37.47 -32.49 7.30
N GLU A 492 37.11 -31.55 8.20
CA GLU A 492 36.90 -31.89 9.60
C GLU A 492 35.68 -32.80 9.76
N THR A 493 35.81 -33.84 10.57
CA THR A 493 34.75 -34.81 10.81
C THR A 493 34.09 -34.59 12.17
N PHE A 494 32.79 -34.81 12.22
CA PHE A 494 31.95 -34.62 13.38
C PHE A 494 31.16 -35.90 13.63
N ASN A 495 30.91 -36.26 14.89
CA ASN A 495 30.00 -37.30 15.27
C ASN A 495 28.55 -36.79 15.20
N CYS A 496 27.79 -37.29 14.25
CA CYS A 496 26.39 -36.98 14.05
C CYS A 496 25.52 -38.05 14.76
N GLY A 497 25.63 -38.12 16.08
CA GLY A 497 24.79 -38.97 16.93
C GLY A 497 23.42 -38.34 17.23
N LEU A 498 22.61 -39.06 18.05
CA LEU A 498 21.31 -38.52 18.50
C LEU A 498 21.43 -37.42 19.51
N ASP A 499 22.48 -37.44 20.34
CA ASP A 499 22.68 -36.52 21.44
C ASP A 499 23.97 -35.74 21.30
N TRP A 500 23.91 -34.45 21.66
CA TRP A 500 25.06 -33.57 21.76
C TRP A 500 25.14 -32.99 23.17
N ASN A 501 26.30 -33.16 23.82
CA ASN A 501 26.56 -32.81 25.23
C ASN A 501 27.68 -31.77 25.36
N GLY A 502 27.78 -30.84 24.41
CA GLY A 502 28.84 -29.82 24.40
C GLY A 502 28.67 -28.69 25.41
N LEU A 503 27.50 -28.57 26.02
CA LEU A 503 27.24 -27.60 27.14
C LEU A 503 27.09 -28.33 28.44
N PRO A 504 27.71 -27.85 29.56
CA PRO A 504 27.64 -28.50 30.87
C PRO A 504 26.19 -28.67 31.34
N GLY A 505 25.81 -29.90 31.62
CA GLY A 505 24.48 -30.25 32.15
C GLY A 505 23.31 -30.12 31.17
N VAL A 506 23.58 -29.92 29.88
CA VAL A 506 22.56 -29.79 28.82
C VAL A 506 22.82 -30.85 27.73
N THR A 507 21.79 -31.62 27.41
CA THR A 507 21.77 -32.51 26.24
C THR A 507 20.84 -31.91 25.20
N LEU A 508 21.36 -31.67 24.00
CA LEU A 508 20.58 -31.28 22.83
C LEU A 508 20.44 -32.48 21.89
N HIS A 509 19.30 -32.57 21.23
CA HIS A 509 18.96 -33.72 20.39
C HIS A 509 19.13 -33.42 18.91
N ASN A 510 19.50 -34.45 18.16
CA ASN A 510 19.48 -34.47 16.68
C ASN A 510 18.23 -35.23 16.21
N TRP A 511 17.78 -34.93 15.01
CA TRP A 511 16.61 -35.56 14.42
C TRP A 511 16.88 -37.04 14.00
N THR A 512 18.14 -37.42 13.74
CA THR A 512 18.58 -38.81 13.40
C THR A 512 20.06 -39.00 13.69
N ALA A 513 20.51 -40.26 13.76
CA ALA A 513 21.92 -40.63 13.88
C ALA A 513 22.49 -41.04 12.53
N GLU A 514 23.52 -40.32 12.05
CA GLU A 514 24.14 -40.50 10.74
C GLU A 514 25.63 -40.91 10.82
N GLY A 515 26.14 -41.10 12.05
CA GLY A 515 27.52 -41.50 12.30
C GLY A 515 28.53 -40.33 12.09
N THR A 516 29.70 -40.69 11.57
CA THR A 516 30.77 -39.69 11.36
C THR A 516 30.64 -39.04 9.99
N LEU A 517 30.46 -37.73 9.94
CA LEU A 517 30.29 -36.92 8.75
C LEU A 517 31.37 -35.85 8.66
N ASN A 518 31.87 -35.54 7.46
CA ASN A 518 32.63 -34.31 7.25
C ASN A 518 31.67 -33.08 7.18
N LEU A 519 32.23 -31.87 7.20
CA LEU A 519 31.44 -30.64 7.26
C LEU A 519 30.43 -30.50 6.10
N ILE A 520 30.80 -30.89 4.88
CA ILE A 520 29.95 -30.83 3.70
C ILE A 520 28.77 -31.82 3.85
N GLN A 521 29.08 -33.06 4.26
CA GLN A 521 28.06 -34.08 4.53
C GLN A 521 27.13 -33.67 5.69
N ALA A 522 27.68 -33.01 6.72
CA ALA A 522 26.88 -32.51 7.84
C ALA A 522 25.87 -31.43 7.41
N LEU A 523 26.21 -30.57 6.44
CA LEU A 523 25.24 -29.64 5.84
C LEU A 523 24.17 -30.39 5.02
N THR A 524 24.61 -31.39 4.22
CA THR A 524 23.71 -32.22 3.39
C THR A 524 22.66 -32.98 4.23
N GLY A 525 23.09 -33.68 5.28
CA GLY A 525 22.25 -34.42 6.21
C GLY A 525 21.59 -33.53 7.27
N SER A 526 21.97 -32.24 7.31
CA SER A 526 21.46 -31.30 8.31
C SER A 526 21.77 -31.67 9.76
N CYS A 527 22.94 -32.25 10.02
CA CYS A 527 23.42 -32.72 11.32
C CYS A 527 23.46 -31.60 12.39
N ASP A 528 22.53 -31.61 13.34
CA ASP A 528 22.46 -30.59 14.40
C ASP A 528 23.72 -30.57 15.30
N PRO A 529 24.29 -31.72 15.77
CA PRO A 529 25.51 -31.77 16.57
C PRO A 529 26.71 -31.04 15.96
N THR A 530 26.88 -31.11 14.65
CA THR A 530 27.91 -30.34 13.95
C THR A 530 27.68 -28.85 14.12
N PHE A 531 26.48 -28.37 13.86
CA PHE A 531 26.16 -26.94 13.92
C PHE A 531 26.08 -26.39 15.33
N TYR A 532 25.68 -27.20 16.33
CA TYR A 532 25.85 -26.85 17.74
C TYR A 532 27.33 -26.63 18.09
N THR A 533 28.21 -27.54 17.64
CA THR A 533 29.65 -27.39 17.85
C THR A 533 30.22 -26.15 17.20
N LEU A 534 29.81 -25.84 15.94
CA LEU A 534 30.23 -24.63 15.25
C LEU A 534 29.69 -23.38 15.93
N GLY A 535 28.44 -23.38 16.37
CA GLY A 535 27.82 -22.28 17.12
C GLY A 535 28.56 -21.99 18.41
N LEU A 536 28.90 -23.04 19.16
CA LEU A 536 29.68 -22.89 20.40
C LEU A 536 31.06 -22.30 20.14
N ARG A 537 31.80 -22.81 19.13
CA ARG A 537 33.13 -22.31 18.75
C ARG A 537 33.10 -20.84 18.31
N LEU A 538 32.10 -20.45 17.48
CA LEU A 538 31.93 -19.08 17.06
C LEU A 538 31.60 -18.17 18.23
N ASN A 539 30.69 -18.62 19.11
CA ASN A 539 30.26 -17.86 20.30
C ASN A 539 31.44 -17.64 21.30
N GLN A 540 32.26 -18.67 21.51
CA GLN A 540 33.44 -18.60 22.37
C GLN A 540 34.55 -17.70 21.77
N LEU A 541 34.62 -17.60 20.44
CA LEU A 541 35.54 -16.67 19.79
C LEU A 541 35.07 -15.22 19.93
N ASP A 542 33.83 -14.92 19.59
CA ASP A 542 33.11 -13.67 19.83
C ASP A 542 31.60 -13.91 19.61
N PRO A 543 30.74 -13.66 20.63
CA PRO A 543 29.31 -13.91 20.53
C PRO A 543 28.58 -13.05 19.47
N ASN A 544 29.24 -12.01 18.92
CA ASN A 544 28.66 -11.18 17.86
C ASN A 544 28.96 -11.72 16.45
N ILE A 545 29.82 -12.71 16.28
CA ILE A 545 30.19 -13.20 14.94
C ILE A 545 28.94 -13.66 14.17
N LEU A 546 28.19 -14.60 14.71
CA LEU A 546 27.05 -15.20 13.99
C LEU A 546 25.91 -14.20 13.80
N PRO A 547 25.52 -13.36 14.78
CA PRO A 547 24.63 -12.23 14.58
C PRO A 547 25.05 -11.28 13.45
N ASN A 548 26.35 -10.94 13.37
CA ASN A 548 26.87 -10.05 12.35
C ASN A 548 26.84 -10.70 10.95
N TYR A 549 27.14 -12.01 10.85
CA TYR A 549 26.98 -12.73 9.59
C TYR A 549 25.50 -12.80 9.17
N ALA A 550 24.58 -13.06 10.08
CA ALA A 550 23.14 -13.05 9.80
C ALA A 550 22.71 -11.69 9.19
N ARG A 551 23.14 -10.59 9.80
CA ARG A 551 22.90 -9.23 9.26
C ARG A 551 23.59 -8.98 7.92
N ALA A 552 24.81 -9.47 7.74
CA ALA A 552 25.55 -9.36 6.49
C ALA A 552 24.88 -10.13 5.34
N PHE A 553 24.14 -11.21 5.65
CA PHE A 553 23.29 -11.91 4.69
C PHE A 553 21.92 -11.23 4.45
N GLY A 554 21.66 -10.09 5.10
CA GLY A 554 20.46 -9.28 4.89
C GLY A 554 19.33 -9.50 5.90
N LEU A 555 19.52 -10.34 6.93
CA LEU A 555 18.51 -10.57 7.96
C LEU A 555 18.44 -9.39 8.97
N GLY A 556 17.30 -9.24 9.65
CA GLY A 556 17.09 -8.23 10.69
C GLY A 556 16.71 -6.84 10.14
N LYS A 557 16.44 -6.72 8.84
CA LYS A 557 15.93 -5.53 8.15
C LYS A 557 15.10 -5.94 6.94
N PRO A 558 14.21 -5.06 6.44
CA PRO A 558 13.52 -5.29 5.16
C PRO A 558 14.50 -5.58 4.02
N THR A 559 14.12 -6.45 3.09
CA THR A 559 14.93 -6.74 1.90
C THR A 559 14.99 -5.56 0.93
N GLY A 560 14.03 -4.64 1.04
CA GLY A 560 13.84 -3.51 0.15
C GLY A 560 13.10 -3.91 -1.14
N ALA A 561 12.26 -4.93 -1.07
CA ALA A 561 11.46 -5.37 -2.21
C ALA A 561 10.52 -4.27 -2.68
N THR A 562 10.59 -3.94 -3.99
CA THR A 562 9.77 -2.87 -4.57
C THR A 562 8.28 -3.23 -4.50
N GLY A 563 7.48 -2.38 -3.89
CA GLY A 563 6.02 -2.59 -3.81
C GLY A 563 5.57 -3.56 -2.71
N VAL A 564 6.45 -3.96 -1.81
CA VAL A 564 6.16 -4.89 -0.72
C VAL A 564 6.31 -4.19 0.63
N ASP A 565 5.31 -4.35 1.49
CA ASP A 565 5.39 -3.96 2.90
C ASP A 565 5.98 -5.13 3.70
N GLU A 566 7.16 -4.90 4.29
CA GLU A 566 7.99 -5.95 4.89
C GLU A 566 8.19 -5.76 6.38
N ALA A 567 8.10 -6.85 7.13
CA ALA A 567 8.59 -6.92 8.50
C ALA A 567 10.13 -7.04 8.53
N SER A 568 10.75 -6.39 9.52
CA SER A 568 12.22 -6.37 9.64
C SER A 568 12.83 -7.71 10.08
N GLY A 569 12.05 -8.62 10.68
CA GLY A 569 12.64 -9.77 11.35
C GLY A 569 13.41 -9.39 12.63
N LEU A 570 14.09 -10.36 13.21
CA LEU A 570 14.89 -10.18 14.43
C LEU A 570 16.17 -11.02 14.36
N VAL A 571 17.31 -10.37 14.43
CA VAL A 571 18.61 -11.02 14.66
C VAL A 571 19.05 -10.71 16.08
N PRO A 572 18.99 -11.68 17.01
CA PRO A 572 19.40 -11.48 18.39
C PRO A 572 20.91 -11.35 18.51
N ASP A 573 21.37 -10.56 19.49
CA ASP A 573 22.77 -10.45 19.91
C ASP A 573 22.86 -10.17 21.41
N PRO A 574 24.06 -10.16 22.02
CA PRO A 574 24.22 -9.89 23.45
C PRO A 574 23.59 -8.58 23.91
N ALA A 575 23.72 -7.50 23.13
CA ALA A 575 23.17 -6.19 23.47
C ALA A 575 21.63 -6.22 23.41
N TRP A 576 21.07 -6.84 22.37
CA TRP A 576 19.63 -6.98 22.23
C TRP A 576 19.03 -7.82 23.38
N LYS A 577 19.65 -8.95 23.73
CA LYS A 577 19.17 -9.82 24.81
C LYS A 577 19.21 -9.12 26.18
N ALA A 578 20.30 -8.45 26.48
CA ALA A 578 20.43 -7.66 27.72
C ALA A 578 19.33 -6.57 27.81
N LYS A 579 19.08 -5.87 26.69
CA LYS A 579 18.08 -4.79 26.64
C LYS A 579 16.64 -5.28 26.69
N ASN A 580 16.30 -6.34 25.96
CA ASN A 580 14.89 -6.72 25.72
C ASN A 580 14.43 -7.89 26.61
N VAL A 581 15.36 -8.74 27.06
CA VAL A 581 15.07 -9.91 27.93
C VAL A 581 15.57 -9.67 29.36
N GLY A 582 16.51 -8.75 29.54
CA GLY A 582 17.10 -8.46 30.86
C GLY A 582 18.08 -9.55 31.34
N GLN A 583 18.62 -10.36 30.43
CA GLN A 583 19.53 -11.45 30.71
C GLN A 583 20.84 -11.32 29.92
N ALA A 584 21.93 -11.88 30.47
CA ALA A 584 23.17 -12.01 29.73
C ALA A 584 23.03 -13.01 28.57
N TRP A 585 23.92 -12.88 27.59
CA TRP A 585 24.09 -13.86 26.53
C TRP A 585 24.92 -15.04 27.02
N TYR A 586 24.47 -16.25 26.76
CA TYR A 586 25.13 -17.49 27.16
C TYR A 586 25.54 -18.33 25.95
N ASP A 587 26.40 -19.32 26.13
CA ASP A 587 26.80 -20.23 25.05
C ASP A 587 25.61 -20.93 24.38
N GLY A 588 24.57 -21.25 25.14
CA GLY A 588 23.33 -21.83 24.62
C GLY A 588 22.59 -20.92 23.61
N ASP A 589 22.70 -19.59 23.74
CA ASP A 589 22.09 -18.68 22.78
C ASP A 589 22.80 -18.76 21.42
N GLY A 590 24.14 -18.79 21.42
CA GLY A 590 24.96 -18.97 20.21
C GLY A 590 24.73 -20.35 19.55
N VAL A 591 24.59 -21.38 20.35
CA VAL A 591 24.29 -22.77 19.90
C VAL A 591 22.92 -22.83 19.24
N ASN A 592 21.87 -22.26 19.85
CA ASN A 592 20.53 -22.23 19.28
C ASN A 592 20.47 -21.36 18.00
N LEU A 593 21.13 -20.21 18.01
CA LEU A 593 21.21 -19.35 16.84
C LEU A 593 21.85 -20.07 15.63
N ALA A 594 22.87 -20.92 15.89
CA ALA A 594 23.60 -21.64 14.84
C ALA A 594 22.75 -22.60 14.01
N ILE A 595 21.62 -23.03 14.55
CA ILE A 595 20.64 -23.87 13.86
C ILE A 595 19.36 -23.12 13.46
N GLY A 596 19.37 -21.78 13.56
CA GLY A 596 18.25 -20.92 13.19
C GLY A 596 17.10 -20.95 14.20
N GLN A 597 17.42 -21.14 15.47
CA GLN A 597 16.47 -21.21 16.58
C GLN A 597 16.75 -20.09 17.62
N GLY A 598 16.12 -20.19 18.79
CA GLY A 598 16.20 -19.19 19.85
C GLY A 598 15.35 -17.95 19.49
N PHE A 599 15.91 -16.76 19.64
CA PHE A 599 15.19 -15.50 19.37
C PHE A 599 15.25 -15.05 17.91
N LEU A 600 15.87 -15.83 17.00
CA LEU A 600 15.95 -15.49 15.58
C LEU A 600 14.58 -15.58 14.94
N LEU A 601 14.15 -14.49 14.27
CA LEU A 601 12.94 -14.46 13.46
C LEU A 601 13.23 -13.83 12.11
N ALA A 602 12.82 -14.49 11.04
CA ALA A 602 12.94 -13.99 9.68
C ALA A 602 11.63 -14.16 8.89
N THR A 603 11.44 -13.33 7.87
CA THR A 603 10.35 -13.56 6.91
C THR A 603 10.78 -14.59 5.86
N PRO A 604 9.83 -15.31 5.25
CA PRO A 604 10.12 -16.16 4.09
C PRO A 604 10.85 -15.42 2.98
N LEU A 605 10.49 -14.17 2.68
CA LEU A 605 11.15 -13.36 1.66
C LEU A 605 12.60 -13.03 2.00
N GLN A 606 12.92 -12.76 3.28
CA GLN A 606 14.31 -12.59 3.71
C GLN A 606 15.11 -13.87 3.45
N MET A 607 14.58 -15.04 3.80
CA MET A 607 15.27 -16.31 3.54
C MET A 607 15.37 -16.61 2.05
N ALA A 608 14.34 -16.33 1.24
CA ALA A 608 14.43 -16.45 -0.22
C ALA A 608 15.56 -15.56 -0.78
N ASN A 609 15.69 -14.33 -0.27
CA ASN A 609 16.75 -13.41 -0.69
C ASN A 609 18.17 -13.88 -0.25
N VAL A 610 18.30 -14.52 0.93
CA VAL A 610 19.55 -15.19 1.34
C VAL A 610 19.96 -16.24 0.31
N TYR A 611 19.03 -17.09 -0.12
CA TYR A 611 19.33 -18.14 -1.09
C TYR A 611 19.52 -17.60 -2.52
N SER A 612 18.83 -16.53 -2.89
CA SER A 612 19.13 -15.78 -4.12
C SER A 612 20.54 -15.19 -4.09
N THR A 613 20.99 -14.73 -2.93
CA THR A 613 22.37 -14.25 -2.73
C THR A 613 23.40 -15.36 -2.92
N LEU A 614 23.12 -16.57 -2.43
CA LEU A 614 24.00 -17.74 -2.65
C LEU A 614 24.05 -18.09 -4.15
N ALA A 615 22.89 -18.13 -4.82
CA ALA A 615 22.78 -18.36 -6.27
C ALA A 615 23.52 -17.29 -7.11
N ASN A 616 23.65 -16.08 -6.60
CA ASN A 616 24.41 -14.95 -7.18
C ASN A 616 25.85 -14.85 -6.66
N HIS A 617 26.40 -15.96 -6.21
CA HIS A 617 27.81 -16.04 -5.73
C HIS A 617 28.16 -14.99 -4.68
N GLY A 618 27.20 -14.69 -3.79
CA GLY A 618 27.38 -13.78 -2.66
C GLY A 618 26.97 -12.32 -2.91
N THR A 619 26.43 -11.99 -4.08
CA THR A 619 25.94 -10.65 -4.38
C THR A 619 24.50 -10.49 -3.86
N ILE A 620 24.30 -9.55 -2.94
CA ILE A 620 22.98 -9.21 -2.37
C ILE A 620 22.30 -8.20 -3.28
N ARG A 621 21.06 -8.50 -3.67
CA ARG A 621 20.19 -7.57 -4.41
C ARG A 621 18.85 -7.46 -3.71
N ASN A 622 18.14 -6.31 -3.85
CA ASN A 622 16.76 -6.21 -3.42
C ASN A 622 15.85 -6.98 -4.39
N PRO A 623 14.83 -7.69 -3.89
CA PRO A 623 13.81 -8.31 -4.75
C PRO A 623 12.98 -7.25 -5.49
N VAL A 624 12.45 -7.61 -6.65
CA VAL A 624 11.63 -6.73 -7.49
C VAL A 624 10.26 -7.36 -7.69
N LEU A 625 9.21 -6.71 -7.16
CA LEU A 625 7.83 -7.08 -7.42
C LEU A 625 7.21 -6.19 -8.50
N VAL A 626 7.48 -4.88 -8.47
CA VAL A 626 7.03 -3.93 -9.49
C VAL A 626 8.19 -3.65 -10.45
N THR A 627 7.96 -3.83 -11.74
CA THR A 627 8.98 -3.62 -12.79
C THR A 627 8.83 -2.28 -13.47
N GLU A 628 7.58 -1.85 -13.74
CA GLU A 628 7.31 -0.60 -14.47
C GLU A 628 6.02 0.05 -14.00
N ILE A 629 5.99 1.37 -14.13
CA ILE A 629 4.77 2.18 -14.11
C ILE A 629 4.62 2.77 -15.50
N LYS A 630 3.43 2.60 -16.11
CA LYS A 630 3.11 3.16 -17.43
C LYS A 630 1.92 4.11 -17.33
N SER A 631 2.05 5.25 -17.98
CA SER A 631 0.93 6.18 -18.17
C SER A 631 -0.17 5.56 -19.05
N PRO A 632 -1.39 6.11 -19.07
CA PRO A 632 -2.51 5.59 -19.85
C PRO A 632 -2.25 5.52 -21.36
N ASP A 633 -1.35 6.34 -21.89
CA ASP A 633 -0.90 6.33 -23.30
C ASP A 633 0.25 5.34 -23.56
N GLY A 634 0.67 4.58 -22.55
CA GLY A 634 1.68 3.53 -22.64
C GLY A 634 3.13 4.00 -22.46
N ALA A 635 3.38 5.29 -22.18
CA ALA A 635 4.72 5.77 -21.91
C ALA A 635 5.21 5.28 -20.52
N ILE A 636 6.50 4.96 -20.43
CA ILE A 636 7.11 4.55 -19.15
C ILE A 636 7.28 5.78 -18.27
N VAL A 637 6.59 5.78 -17.13
CA VAL A 637 6.71 6.80 -16.08
C VAL A 637 7.90 6.50 -15.17
N GLN A 638 8.06 5.22 -14.82
CA GLN A 638 9.15 4.75 -13.94
C GLN A 638 9.43 3.26 -14.18
N SER A 639 10.71 2.88 -14.16
CA SER A 639 11.16 1.48 -14.18
C SER A 639 11.89 1.14 -12.88
N PHE A 640 11.81 -0.12 -12.49
CA PHE A 640 12.46 -0.66 -11.29
C PHE A 640 13.25 -1.92 -11.67
N THR A 641 14.49 -1.97 -11.23
CA THR A 641 15.38 -3.11 -11.38
C THR A 641 16.05 -3.43 -10.06
N ALA A 642 16.49 -4.67 -9.89
CA ALA A 642 17.21 -5.08 -8.70
C ALA A 642 18.51 -4.29 -8.54
N GLN A 643 18.67 -3.62 -7.40
CA GLN A 643 19.85 -2.86 -7.06
C GLN A 643 20.77 -3.71 -6.19
N VAL A 644 22.06 -3.67 -6.47
CA VAL A 644 23.09 -4.32 -5.63
C VAL A 644 23.15 -3.59 -4.29
N GLN A 645 22.89 -4.33 -3.20
CA GLN A 645 22.93 -3.84 -1.83
C GLN A 645 24.27 -4.09 -1.14
N GLY A 646 25.09 -4.96 -1.71
CA GLY A 646 26.39 -5.36 -1.18
C GLY A 646 26.80 -6.78 -1.56
N THR A 647 27.82 -7.28 -0.87
CA THR A 647 28.28 -8.67 -0.98
C THR A 647 28.43 -9.26 0.42
N ILE A 648 28.17 -10.57 0.54
CA ILE A 648 28.42 -11.27 1.81
C ILE A 648 29.92 -11.38 2.09
N PRO A 649 30.35 -11.34 3.36
CA PRO A 649 31.75 -11.46 3.74
C PRO A 649 32.21 -12.94 3.75
N VAL A 650 32.09 -13.60 2.61
CA VAL A 650 32.44 -15.02 2.42
C VAL A 650 33.30 -15.15 1.16
N SER A 651 34.47 -15.75 1.30
CA SER A 651 35.36 -16.00 0.15
C SER A 651 34.72 -16.98 -0.85
N PRO A 652 34.95 -16.84 -2.15
CA PRO A 652 34.45 -17.75 -3.16
C PRO A 652 34.77 -19.22 -2.88
N GLN A 653 35.91 -19.51 -2.31
CA GLN A 653 36.35 -20.85 -1.93
C GLN A 653 35.46 -21.41 -0.81
N ASN A 654 35.19 -20.66 0.27
CA ASN A 654 34.35 -21.10 1.38
C ASN A 654 32.89 -21.21 0.95
N LEU A 655 32.42 -20.29 0.10
CA LEU A 655 31.09 -20.35 -0.47
C LEU A 655 30.89 -21.63 -1.33
N SER A 656 31.90 -22.05 -2.09
CA SER A 656 31.82 -23.26 -2.91
C SER A 656 31.57 -24.52 -2.08
N TYR A 657 32.12 -24.63 -0.87
CA TYR A 657 31.87 -25.75 0.04
C TYR A 657 30.44 -25.76 0.58
N VAL A 658 29.86 -24.59 0.84
CA VAL A 658 28.45 -24.46 1.24
C VAL A 658 27.53 -24.92 0.09
N ILE A 659 27.80 -24.44 -1.13
CA ILE A 659 27.06 -24.81 -2.35
C ILE A 659 27.19 -26.32 -2.62
N GLU A 660 28.39 -26.90 -2.45
CA GLU A 660 28.61 -28.34 -2.58
C GLU A 660 27.73 -29.13 -1.61
N GLY A 661 27.60 -28.69 -0.34
CA GLY A 661 26.72 -29.33 0.63
C GLY A 661 25.25 -29.24 0.23
N MET A 662 24.83 -28.10 -0.30
CA MET A 662 23.46 -27.85 -0.78
C MET A 662 23.10 -28.71 -2.01
N SER A 663 24.04 -28.89 -2.95
CA SER A 663 23.84 -29.65 -4.18
C SER A 663 23.52 -31.13 -3.91
N LYS A 664 23.93 -31.67 -2.76
CA LYS A 664 23.74 -33.07 -2.35
C LYS A 664 22.44 -33.31 -1.60
N VAL A 665 21.70 -32.26 -1.19
CA VAL A 665 20.47 -32.38 -0.39
C VAL A 665 19.34 -33.08 -1.15
N THR A 666 19.28 -32.92 -2.47
CA THR A 666 18.23 -33.48 -3.33
C THR A 666 18.64 -34.75 -4.06
N ASN A 667 19.94 -35.04 -4.23
CA ASN A 667 20.44 -36.06 -5.15
C ASN A 667 21.22 -37.20 -4.50
N THR A 668 21.42 -37.16 -3.17
CA THR A 668 22.07 -38.25 -2.43
C THR A 668 21.18 -38.81 -1.33
N PRO A 669 21.29 -40.09 -0.98
CA PRO A 669 20.47 -40.71 0.09
C PRO A 669 20.64 -40.04 1.47
N LEU A 670 21.76 -39.38 1.74
CA LEU A 670 22.01 -38.59 2.96
C LEU A 670 21.21 -37.28 2.95
N GLY A 671 20.84 -36.79 1.79
CA GLY A 671 20.18 -35.50 1.63
C GLY A 671 18.74 -35.49 2.16
N THR A 672 18.41 -34.51 2.95
CA THR A 672 17.13 -34.40 3.64
C THR A 672 15.92 -34.19 2.71
N ALA A 673 16.12 -33.81 1.43
CA ALA A 673 15.07 -33.74 0.42
C ALA A 673 15.16 -34.88 -0.63
N TYR A 674 16.05 -35.84 -0.44
CA TYR A 674 16.29 -36.92 -1.41
C TYR A 674 15.00 -37.64 -1.81
N TYR A 675 14.19 -38.08 -0.88
CA TYR A 675 12.97 -38.84 -1.18
C TYR A 675 11.93 -38.04 -1.99
N ALA A 676 11.89 -36.73 -1.84
CA ALA A 676 11.04 -35.87 -2.66
C ALA A 676 11.61 -35.62 -4.07
N TRP A 677 12.94 -35.75 -4.26
CA TRP A 677 13.64 -35.44 -5.51
C TRP A 677 14.26 -36.62 -6.26
N LYS A 678 14.36 -37.84 -5.66
CA LYS A 678 15.08 -38.98 -6.22
C LYS A 678 14.70 -39.34 -7.66
N ASP A 679 13.46 -39.10 -8.05
CA ASP A 679 12.94 -39.35 -9.39
C ASP A 679 12.96 -38.11 -10.30
N SER A 680 13.53 -36.99 -9.85
CA SER A 680 13.68 -35.75 -10.63
C SER A 680 14.94 -35.76 -11.48
N LYS A 681 14.81 -35.22 -12.70
CA LYS A 681 15.95 -34.84 -13.54
C LYS A 681 16.39 -33.40 -13.39
N ILE A 682 15.69 -32.62 -12.55
CA ILE A 682 15.98 -31.21 -12.31
C ILE A 682 17.04 -31.14 -11.22
N PRO A 683 18.30 -30.72 -11.55
CA PRO A 683 19.33 -30.52 -10.53
C PRO A 683 18.93 -29.32 -9.66
N MET A 684 19.12 -29.45 -8.35
CA MET A 684 18.74 -28.38 -7.43
C MET A 684 19.73 -28.25 -6.28
N GLU A 685 20.16 -27.05 -6.00
CA GLU A 685 20.89 -26.69 -4.78
C GLU A 685 19.90 -26.25 -3.74
N ALA A 686 19.78 -27.01 -2.64
CA ALA A 686 18.67 -26.85 -1.72
C ALA A 686 19.06 -27.04 -0.25
N LYS A 687 18.16 -26.65 0.64
CA LYS A 687 18.22 -26.94 2.07
C LYS A 687 16.80 -27.09 2.63
N THR A 688 16.62 -28.05 3.52
CA THR A 688 15.40 -28.20 4.33
C THR A 688 15.62 -27.61 5.71
N GLY A 689 14.54 -27.24 6.35
CA GLY A 689 14.51 -26.80 7.75
C GLY A 689 13.27 -27.34 8.47
N SER A 690 13.44 -27.59 9.75
CA SER A 690 12.34 -27.88 10.67
C SER A 690 12.59 -27.01 11.90
N ALA A 691 11.75 -26.02 12.11
CA ALA A 691 11.92 -25.07 13.18
C ALA A 691 10.89 -25.32 14.28
N GLU A 692 11.34 -25.57 15.48
CA GLU A 692 10.46 -25.71 16.64
C GLU A 692 9.67 -24.43 16.89
N ASN A 693 8.47 -24.58 17.40
CA ASN A 693 7.59 -23.49 17.78
C ASN A 693 6.90 -23.85 19.12
N GLU A 694 6.05 -22.96 19.61
CA GLU A 694 5.29 -23.18 20.85
C GLU A 694 4.20 -24.26 20.71
N THR A 695 3.93 -24.73 19.48
CA THR A 695 2.97 -25.80 19.21
C THR A 695 3.67 -27.15 19.14
N SER A 696 2.91 -28.22 19.09
CA SER A 696 3.44 -29.60 19.03
C SER A 696 4.11 -29.98 17.71
N LYS A 697 4.03 -29.16 16.66
CA LYS A 697 4.59 -29.44 15.32
C LYS A 697 5.44 -28.28 14.85
N SER A 698 6.66 -28.61 14.42
CA SER A 698 7.62 -27.64 13.87
C SER A 698 7.12 -26.96 12.59
N HIS A 699 7.58 -25.75 12.30
CA HIS A 699 7.45 -25.15 10.98
C HIS A 699 8.33 -25.89 9.98
N ALA A 700 7.74 -26.28 8.84
CA ALA A 700 8.46 -27.00 7.79
C ALA A 700 8.98 -26.03 6.73
N TRP A 701 10.28 -26.08 6.43
CA TRP A 701 10.92 -25.25 5.43
C TRP A 701 11.60 -26.06 4.34
N PHE A 702 11.48 -25.58 3.11
CA PHE A 702 12.29 -26.01 1.98
C PHE A 702 12.66 -24.78 1.15
N VAL A 703 13.91 -24.67 0.75
CA VAL A 703 14.37 -23.63 -0.17
C VAL A 703 15.46 -24.20 -1.07
N GLY A 704 15.43 -23.82 -2.33
CA GLY A 704 16.45 -24.21 -3.29
C GLY A 704 16.29 -23.48 -4.62
N TYR A 705 17.33 -23.57 -5.45
CA TYR A 705 17.38 -22.93 -6.76
C TYR A 705 17.95 -23.84 -7.85
N THR A 706 17.59 -23.57 -9.09
CA THR A 706 17.94 -24.34 -10.28
C THR A 706 18.03 -23.42 -11.51
N PRO A 707 18.80 -23.75 -12.59
CA PRO A 707 19.90 -24.72 -12.55
C PRO A 707 21.10 -24.21 -11.72
N PRO A 708 22.01 -25.08 -11.28
CA PRO A 708 23.14 -24.71 -10.40
C PRO A 708 24.04 -23.59 -10.94
N ASP A 709 24.43 -23.66 -12.21
CA ASP A 709 25.44 -22.77 -12.78
C ASP A 709 24.92 -21.37 -13.15
N HIS A 710 23.60 -21.23 -13.39
CA HIS A 710 22.95 -20.00 -13.82
C HIS A 710 21.49 -19.97 -13.36
N ALA A 711 21.30 -19.94 -12.06
CA ALA A 711 19.99 -20.04 -11.43
C ALA A 711 19.01 -18.97 -11.95
N ASN A 712 17.89 -19.42 -12.50
CA ASN A 712 16.80 -18.57 -12.97
C ASN A 712 15.46 -18.91 -12.31
N LEU A 713 15.45 -19.91 -11.42
CA LEU A 713 14.29 -20.29 -10.62
C LEU A 713 14.73 -20.64 -9.21
N LEU A 714 14.18 -19.95 -8.23
CA LEU A 714 14.27 -20.24 -6.81
C LEU A 714 12.87 -20.52 -6.29
N SER A 715 12.72 -21.57 -5.49
CA SER A 715 11.49 -21.89 -4.76
C SER A 715 11.78 -21.93 -3.27
N LEU A 716 10.96 -21.21 -2.49
CA LEU A 716 10.92 -21.33 -1.03
C LEU A 716 9.51 -21.71 -0.59
N VAL A 717 9.41 -22.72 0.28
CA VAL A 717 8.17 -23.16 0.91
C VAL A 717 8.35 -23.10 2.42
N MET A 718 7.41 -22.48 3.11
CA MET A 718 7.28 -22.50 4.57
C MET A 718 5.86 -22.92 4.94
N LEU A 719 5.71 -23.91 5.80
CA LEU A 719 4.42 -24.39 6.30
C LEU A 719 4.36 -24.25 7.81
N GLU A 720 3.37 -23.50 8.31
CA GLU A 720 3.13 -23.30 9.74
C GLU A 720 2.71 -24.63 10.40
N GLY A 721 3.46 -25.08 11.43
CA GLY A 721 3.18 -26.35 12.08
C GLY A 721 3.16 -27.54 11.12
N GLY A 722 3.91 -27.45 10.02
CA GLY A 722 3.91 -28.43 8.94
C GLY A 722 4.68 -29.70 9.22
N GLY A 723 5.51 -29.75 10.28
CA GLY A 723 6.35 -30.91 10.62
C GLY A 723 7.76 -30.84 10.02
N LEU A 724 8.27 -31.92 9.47
CA LEU A 724 9.62 -31.98 8.91
C LEU A 724 9.70 -31.36 7.51
N GLY A 725 10.69 -30.51 7.27
CA GLY A 725 10.85 -29.80 5.99
C GLY A 725 11.03 -30.74 4.80
N GLY A 726 11.81 -31.83 4.97
CA GLY A 726 12.04 -32.81 3.92
C GLY A 726 10.81 -33.63 3.56
N GLU A 727 9.92 -33.85 4.52
CA GLU A 727 8.72 -34.66 4.36
C GLU A 727 7.51 -33.89 3.86
N PHE A 728 7.34 -32.62 4.31
CA PHE A 728 6.12 -31.85 4.03
C PHE A 728 6.35 -30.64 3.13
N ALA A 729 7.46 -29.89 3.29
CA ALA A 729 7.71 -28.69 2.48
C ALA A 729 8.44 -29.04 1.15
N ALA A 730 9.36 -29.99 1.15
CA ALA A 730 10.10 -30.38 -0.04
C ALA A 730 9.19 -30.95 -1.17
N PRO A 731 8.18 -31.78 -0.91
CA PRO A 731 7.25 -32.21 -1.95
C PRO A 731 6.45 -31.08 -2.58
N VAL A 732 6.04 -30.06 -1.78
CA VAL A 732 5.35 -28.86 -2.28
C VAL A 732 6.30 -28.04 -3.18
N GLY A 733 7.57 -27.87 -2.73
CA GLY A 733 8.62 -27.23 -3.53
C GLY A 733 8.87 -27.98 -4.83
N ARG A 734 8.89 -29.31 -4.81
CA ARG A 734 9.04 -30.14 -6.00
C ARG A 734 7.90 -29.93 -6.99
N GLN A 735 6.65 -29.98 -6.53
CA GLN A 735 5.47 -29.80 -7.38
C GLN A 735 5.54 -28.49 -8.16
N ILE A 736 5.87 -27.38 -7.50
CA ILE A 736 5.91 -26.07 -8.17
C ILE A 736 7.13 -25.90 -9.06
N VAL A 737 8.28 -26.48 -8.71
CA VAL A 737 9.48 -26.46 -9.56
C VAL A 737 9.25 -27.26 -10.85
N ASP A 738 8.63 -28.46 -10.76
CA ASP A 738 8.27 -29.24 -11.93
C ASP A 738 7.34 -28.46 -12.87
N TYR A 739 6.34 -27.79 -12.31
CA TYR A 739 5.44 -26.94 -13.09
C TYR A 739 6.21 -25.79 -13.78
N ALA A 740 7.03 -25.05 -13.01
CA ALA A 740 7.74 -23.89 -13.52
C ALA A 740 8.77 -24.25 -14.61
N VAL A 741 9.46 -25.37 -14.48
CA VAL A 741 10.39 -25.87 -15.50
C VAL A 741 9.66 -26.34 -16.77
N ALA A 742 8.45 -26.90 -16.63
CA ALA A 742 7.62 -27.28 -17.77
C ALA A 742 6.98 -26.09 -18.49
N HIS A 743 6.81 -24.95 -17.81
CA HIS A 743 6.16 -23.74 -18.32
C HIS A 743 7.03 -22.51 -18.09
N PRO A 744 8.22 -22.42 -18.71
CA PRO A 744 9.17 -21.35 -18.43
C PRO A 744 8.59 -19.98 -18.78
N VAL A 745 8.77 -19.01 -17.85
CA VAL A 745 8.38 -17.62 -18.08
C VAL A 745 9.31 -16.97 -19.11
N LYS A 746 8.76 -16.10 -19.95
CA LYS A 746 9.57 -15.31 -20.88
C LYS A 746 10.43 -14.31 -20.09
N PRO A 747 11.68 -14.05 -20.52
CA PRO A 747 12.45 -12.95 -19.96
C PRO A 747 11.70 -11.61 -20.09
N ILE A 748 11.83 -10.74 -19.08
CA ILE A 748 11.38 -9.36 -19.20
C ILE A 748 12.35 -8.68 -20.16
N ILE A 749 11.85 -8.26 -21.31
CA ILE A 749 12.62 -7.47 -22.29
C ILE A 749 12.43 -6.01 -21.91
N HIS A 750 13.48 -5.39 -21.36
CA HIS A 750 13.52 -3.96 -21.00
C HIS A 750 13.79 -3.09 -22.22
#